data_c3dbec34dbd23bd7233b1903565ced6c
#
_entry.id   c3dbec34dbd23bd7233b1903565ced6c
#
_cell.length_a   1.000
_cell.length_b   1.000
_cell.length_c   1.000
_cell.angle_alpha   90.00
_cell.angle_beta   90.00
_cell.angle_gamma   90.00
#
_symmetry.space_group_name_H-M   'P 1'
#
loop_
_entity.id
_entity.type
_entity.pdbx_description
1 polymer ?
#
loop_
_entity_poly.entity_id
_entity_poly.type
_entity_poly.pdbx_seq_one_letter_code
_entity_poly.pdbx_strand_id
1 'polypeptide(L)'
;MSLTTNRVHWRLRSRLLAAIALSSLGLPAAAQRASAPPPSPAADDDASPDIVVNGVRPPLPGAVVGDIPPELQYGPADIRAYGVSSVADLLNELAPEIRSDRGRGGESPVVLLNGRRISGFTEIRDIPTEAILRVDILPEEVALKYGYTADQRVVNIVLRRRFRAVTAEGGGLTTTDGGAESGTGDLDLLRIRGDDRLNVDIKATDTAALKESQRDIDAPVPATHLYDPIGDLSPYRTIAPSAKTLSVNSVLAHPFGKHLNATLNATLDYSDSGSLRGLPSANLKVSADDPFNTSGTDVTIPRYLDTDALQQDVKTLTAHLGTTVNADVAKWRLSFTAGYDHGDTRTHTDTGRDTSALQAALDSADPTVDPFGTLPATLIGGRVRSTARALSDSGNVQFVANGPIIDVPAGPLATSIKIGYADSGFDTSSTRGGVEQHTSLSRSDASAQLNLDLPLASRTHHVLPFLGTLSANTNLAVDHYNDFGTETTLGYGLNWTPREGITLIASTTHDHGIPTVQQLAGPVVTTPGVPVFDYLTGQTVNVSETAGGNPDLRADSRRVDKLGLTIKPFKAIDLTLSANYIRSTIRNAIAAFPSPTAAIELAFPDRFARNAEGDLESIDVRPLNFDRETRQELRWGVNFTQKLKTPQALVDAYRALRQAGVFQRPGGDGAGRGGSGGSGPGGGGPGGGGPGERGGDGGRGGDGGRGGGGGFGGRGAQQGGRLQVSLYHTWYFRDDILVQPGGPTLDLLNGGATGTGGGQPRHQIDLQLGLTQGGIGARMTGSWQSATTVTAGPDTAAASNLHFSSLAVANFRLFVDLGQQPALIRHRWARGMRVTLAVNNILDTRQHVRDATGATPLAYQPDYLDPLGRTVRISLRKLFF
;
A
#
# COMPACT_ATOMS: atom_id res chain seq x y z
N MET A 1 -40.08 -3.51 -27.76
CA MET A 1 -40.67 -2.16 -27.62
C MET A 1 -40.15 -1.56 -26.32
N SER A 2 -39.53 -0.41 -26.37
CA SER A 2 -38.91 0.39 -25.30
C SER A 2 -37.38 0.21 -25.13
N LEU A 3 -36.68 0.80 -26.05
CA LEU A 3 -35.21 1.11 -25.97
C LEU A 3 -35.03 2.57 -26.37
N THR A 4 -35.30 3.52 -25.49
CA THR A 4 -34.98 4.95 -25.74
C THR A 4 -35.02 5.78 -24.47
N THR A 5 -34.12 5.53 -23.49
CA THR A 5 -33.92 6.49 -22.39
C THR A 5 -32.49 6.64 -21.91
N ASN A 6 -31.50 5.88 -22.39
CA ASN A 6 -30.13 5.92 -21.85
C ASN A 6 -29.12 6.77 -22.65
N ARG A 7 -29.52 7.51 -23.70
CA ARG A 7 -28.58 8.34 -24.50
C ARG A 7 -28.43 9.79 -24.05
N VAL A 8 -29.22 10.27 -23.10
CA VAL A 8 -29.19 11.69 -22.69
C VAL A 8 -28.22 11.98 -21.54
N HIS A 9 -27.89 11.02 -20.69
CA HIS A 9 -27.00 11.25 -19.54
C HIS A 9 -25.51 11.29 -19.91
N TRP A 10 -25.08 10.64 -20.98
CA TRP A 10 -23.67 10.60 -21.40
C TRP A 10 -23.12 11.92 -21.96
N ARG A 11 -23.95 12.78 -22.51
CA ARG A 11 -23.49 14.06 -23.11
C ARG A 11 -23.26 15.19 -22.09
N LEU A 12 -23.75 15.07 -20.87
CA LEU A 12 -23.46 16.06 -19.82
C LEU A 12 -22.14 15.78 -19.09
N ARG A 13 -21.71 14.52 -18.99
CA ARG A 13 -20.47 14.13 -18.27
C ARG A 13 -19.19 14.54 -19.00
N SER A 14 -19.19 14.52 -20.33
CA SER A 14 -18.03 14.92 -21.14
C SER A 14 -17.79 16.44 -21.23
N ARG A 15 -18.78 17.26 -20.84
CA ARG A 15 -18.63 18.73 -20.86
C ARG A 15 -18.13 19.31 -19.52
N LEU A 16 -18.23 18.60 -18.42
CA LEU A 16 -17.70 19.05 -17.12
C LEU A 16 -16.17 18.88 -17.02
N LEU A 17 -15.61 17.86 -17.62
CA LEU A 17 -14.15 17.62 -17.62
C LEU A 17 -13.37 18.64 -18.46
N ALA A 18 -13.97 19.19 -19.51
CA ALA A 18 -13.33 20.20 -20.35
C ALA A 18 -13.33 21.62 -19.73
N ALA A 19 -14.20 21.90 -18.76
CA ALA A 19 -14.31 23.21 -18.13
C ALA A 19 -13.34 23.40 -16.95
N ILE A 20 -12.84 22.32 -16.34
CA ILE A 20 -11.94 22.37 -15.18
C ILE A 20 -10.46 22.49 -15.58
N ALA A 21 -10.10 22.06 -16.79
CA ALA A 21 -8.72 22.15 -17.28
C ALA A 21 -8.28 23.55 -17.75
N LEU A 22 -9.20 24.50 -17.92
CA LEU A 22 -8.89 25.85 -18.41
C LEU A 22 -8.86 26.97 -17.35
N SER A 23 -9.15 26.68 -16.10
CA SER A 23 -9.20 27.72 -15.03
C SER A 23 -7.93 27.83 -14.17
N SER A 24 -6.84 27.14 -14.50
CA SER A 24 -5.61 27.15 -13.71
C SER A 24 -4.48 28.06 -14.22
N LEU A 25 -4.75 28.90 -15.22
CA LEU A 25 -3.78 29.86 -15.72
C LEU A 25 -4.31 31.29 -15.59
N GLY A 26 -4.08 31.89 -14.42
CA GLY A 26 -4.36 33.29 -14.19
C GLY A 26 -3.79 33.78 -12.88
N LEU A 27 -2.50 34.13 -12.86
CA LEU A 27 -1.86 34.90 -11.80
C LEU A 27 -1.96 36.40 -12.13
N PRO A 28 -2.29 37.27 -11.19
CA PRO A 28 -1.80 38.62 -11.24
C PRO A 28 -0.71 38.86 -10.20
N ALA A 29 0.27 39.62 -10.63
CA ALA A 29 1.43 40.07 -9.88
C ALA A 29 1.13 41.28 -8.97
N ALA A 30 1.98 41.36 -7.95
CA ALA A 30 2.46 42.59 -7.28
C ALA A 30 1.56 43.36 -6.31
N ALA A 31 2.04 43.47 -5.09
CA ALA A 31 2.35 44.75 -4.46
C ALA A 31 3.22 44.58 -3.19
N GLN A 32 4.33 45.26 -3.19
CA GLN A 32 5.24 45.49 -2.06
C GLN A 32 4.67 46.48 -1.04
N ARG A 33 5.07 46.31 0.22
CA ARG A 33 5.47 47.30 1.23
C ARG A 33 5.36 46.71 2.62
N ALA A 34 6.16 46.94 3.59
CA ALA A 34 7.30 47.67 4.01
C ALA A 34 7.67 47.16 5.42
N SER A 35 8.93 47.31 5.74
CA SER A 35 9.61 46.76 6.92
C SER A 35 9.44 47.65 8.18
N ALA A 36 9.54 47.05 9.38
CA ALA A 36 9.97 47.71 10.60
C ALA A 36 10.85 46.78 11.45
N PRO A 37 11.76 47.29 12.26
CA PRO A 37 13.01 46.63 12.70
C PRO A 37 12.92 45.91 14.06
N PRO A 38 14.01 45.14 14.44
CA PRO A 38 14.03 44.28 15.61
C PRO A 38 14.68 44.95 16.86
N PRO A 39 14.49 44.40 18.03
CA PRO A 39 15.44 44.56 19.13
C PRO A 39 16.23 43.27 19.44
N SER A 40 17.41 43.50 20.03
CA SER A 40 18.49 42.59 20.38
C SER A 40 18.26 41.72 21.65
N PRO A 41 19.18 40.77 21.94
CA PRO A 41 18.92 39.65 22.81
C PRO A 41 19.30 39.88 24.28
N ALA A 42 18.68 39.17 25.17
CA ALA A 42 19.12 39.02 26.55
C ALA A 42 19.35 37.55 26.93
N ALA A 43 20.27 37.39 27.84
CA ALA A 43 21.01 36.22 28.25
C ALA A 43 20.24 35.16 29.08
N ASP A 44 20.91 34.07 29.28
CA ASP A 44 20.63 32.93 30.15
C ASP A 44 20.25 33.30 31.61
N ASP A 45 19.33 32.54 32.22
CA ASP A 45 19.68 31.76 33.38
C ASP A 45 18.43 31.07 34.01
N ASP A 46 18.70 29.88 34.53
CA ASP A 46 18.27 29.25 35.75
C ASP A 46 16.99 28.40 35.80
N ALA A 47 17.31 27.26 36.38
CA ALA A 47 16.42 26.21 36.83
C ALA A 47 15.25 26.78 37.66
N SER A 48 14.05 26.67 37.13
CA SER A 48 12.82 26.87 37.91
C SER A 48 12.32 25.53 38.45
N PRO A 49 11.79 25.50 39.66
CA PRO A 49 11.30 24.27 40.30
C PRO A 49 10.09 23.70 39.55
N ASP A 50 10.01 22.38 39.56
CA ASP A 50 8.87 21.62 39.03
C ASP A 50 7.55 22.11 39.60
N ILE A 51 6.82 22.90 38.81
CA ILE A 51 5.42 23.20 39.12
C ILE A 51 4.61 21.98 38.65
N VAL A 52 4.21 21.13 39.60
CA VAL A 52 3.22 20.08 39.35
C VAL A 52 1.88 20.76 39.10
N VAL A 53 1.60 21.04 37.82
CA VAL A 53 0.25 21.48 37.40
C VAL A 53 -0.61 20.25 37.25
N ASN A 54 -1.46 19.99 38.25
CA ASN A 54 -2.59 19.05 38.15
C ASN A 54 -3.68 19.66 37.26
N GLY A 55 -3.43 19.81 35.97
CA GLY A 55 -4.38 20.24 34.96
C GLY A 55 -4.51 19.16 33.88
N VAL A 56 -5.73 18.92 33.42
CA VAL A 56 -5.98 18.09 32.23
C VAL A 56 -5.13 18.66 31.10
N ARG A 57 -4.12 17.89 30.64
CA ARG A 57 -3.22 18.32 29.59
C ARG A 57 -4.04 18.51 28.31
N PRO A 58 -4.08 19.71 27.72
CA PRO A 58 -4.85 19.91 26.50
C PRO A 58 -4.33 18.93 25.42
N PRO A 59 -5.22 18.35 24.58
CA PRO A 59 -4.81 17.44 23.52
C PRO A 59 -3.76 18.12 22.63
N LEU A 60 -2.75 17.35 22.21
CA LEU A 60 -1.71 17.82 21.31
C LEU A 60 -2.34 18.33 20.01
N PRO A 61 -1.86 19.43 19.41
CA PRO A 61 -2.36 19.89 18.12
C PRO A 61 -2.35 18.74 17.09
N GLY A 62 -3.47 18.59 16.36
CA GLY A 62 -3.63 17.52 15.37
C GLY A 62 -3.85 16.11 15.96
N ALA A 63 -4.16 15.99 17.26
CA ALA A 63 -4.53 14.72 17.86
C ALA A 63 -5.91 14.25 17.36
N VAL A 64 -6.12 12.94 17.37
CA VAL A 64 -7.41 12.33 17.07
C VAL A 64 -8.44 12.63 18.17
N VAL A 65 -9.72 12.47 17.83
CA VAL A 65 -10.82 12.64 18.79
C VAL A 65 -10.93 11.41 19.68
N GLY A 66 -11.14 11.63 20.99
CA GLY A 66 -11.45 10.60 21.97
C GLY A 66 -10.31 10.27 22.93
N ASP A 67 -10.57 9.33 23.83
CA ASP A 67 -9.72 9.00 24.99
C ASP A 67 -8.79 7.79 24.74
N ILE A 68 -8.82 7.20 23.55
CA ILE A 68 -7.93 6.06 23.21
C ILE A 68 -6.56 6.61 22.87
N PRO A 69 -5.52 6.33 23.67
CA PRO A 69 -4.17 6.82 23.41
C PRO A 69 -3.55 6.06 22.23
N PRO A 70 -2.59 6.70 21.51
CA PRO A 70 -1.80 6.00 20.52
C PRO A 70 -1.04 4.80 21.12
N GLU A 71 -1.06 3.67 20.42
CA GLU A 71 -0.22 2.52 20.74
C GLU A 71 1.25 2.86 20.53
N LEU A 72 1.56 3.47 19.37
CA LEU A 72 2.89 3.95 19.03
C LEU A 72 2.83 5.41 18.58
N GLN A 73 3.87 6.17 18.90
CA GLN A 73 3.99 7.56 18.50
C GLN A 73 5.42 7.86 18.04
N TYR A 74 5.56 8.34 16.82
CA TYR A 74 6.86 8.66 16.21
C TYR A 74 7.02 10.17 16.04
N GLY A 75 8.08 10.73 16.61
CA GLY A 75 8.47 12.11 16.43
C GLY A 75 9.38 12.31 15.20
N PRO A 76 9.77 13.56 14.88
CA PRO A 76 10.57 13.85 13.68
C PRO A 76 11.94 13.14 13.64
N ALA A 77 12.52 12.82 14.81
CA ALA A 77 13.78 12.10 14.87
C ALA A 77 13.61 10.61 14.57
N ASP A 78 12.49 10.03 15.06
CA ASP A 78 12.13 8.65 14.83
C ASP A 78 11.77 8.44 13.35
N ILE A 79 10.99 9.36 12.75
CA ILE A 79 10.63 9.34 11.32
C ILE A 79 11.87 9.42 10.43
N ARG A 80 12.82 10.31 10.75
CA ARG A 80 14.09 10.38 10.00
C ARG A 80 14.93 9.11 10.09
N ALA A 81 14.78 8.34 11.18
CA ALA A 81 15.51 7.09 11.36
C ALA A 81 15.08 6.00 10.36
N TYR A 82 13.93 6.13 9.73
CA TYR A 82 13.49 5.23 8.66
C TYR A 82 14.25 5.48 7.34
N GLY A 83 14.79 6.68 7.12
CA GLY A 83 15.58 6.99 5.93
C GLY A 83 14.77 7.02 4.62
N VAL A 84 13.48 7.23 4.72
CA VAL A 84 12.53 7.25 3.60
C VAL A 84 12.18 8.67 3.18
N SER A 85 11.64 8.83 1.97
CA SER A 85 11.44 10.12 1.32
C SER A 85 10.03 10.66 1.46
N SER A 86 9.02 9.80 1.37
CA SER A 86 7.60 10.17 1.33
C SER A 86 6.78 9.54 2.47
N VAL A 87 5.54 9.98 2.62
CA VAL A 87 4.56 9.32 3.51
C VAL A 87 4.29 7.90 3.03
N ALA A 88 4.16 7.67 1.73
CA ALA A 88 3.94 6.32 1.19
C ALA A 88 5.07 5.37 1.58
N ASP A 89 6.34 5.79 1.40
CA ASP A 89 7.48 4.99 1.80
C ASP A 89 7.51 4.74 3.32
N LEU A 90 7.13 5.76 4.11
CA LEU A 90 7.08 5.62 5.57
C LEU A 90 6.04 4.60 6.01
N LEU A 91 4.83 4.60 5.42
CA LEU A 91 3.80 3.63 5.75
C LEU A 91 4.19 2.21 5.33
N ASN A 92 4.89 2.05 4.20
CA ASN A 92 5.45 0.76 3.80
C ASN A 92 6.46 0.21 4.82
N GLU A 93 7.32 1.09 5.36
CA GLU A 93 8.27 0.69 6.43
C GLU A 93 7.58 0.40 7.76
N LEU A 94 6.44 1.03 8.02
CA LEU A 94 5.62 0.82 9.21
C LEU A 94 4.63 -0.36 9.02
N ALA A 95 4.64 -1.06 7.89
CA ALA A 95 3.67 -2.12 7.59
C ALA A 95 3.50 -3.14 8.73
N PRO A 96 4.55 -3.66 9.42
CA PRO A 96 4.38 -4.57 10.54
C PRO A 96 3.67 -3.96 11.75
N GLU A 97 3.81 -2.63 11.97
CA GLU A 97 3.17 -1.90 13.06
C GLU A 97 1.72 -1.51 12.77
N ILE A 98 1.40 -1.28 11.48
CA ILE A 98 0.09 -0.79 11.06
C ILE A 98 -0.82 -1.88 10.48
N ARG A 99 -0.30 -3.10 10.30
CA ARG A 99 -1.08 -4.26 9.85
C ARG A 99 -2.21 -4.54 10.84
N SER A 100 -3.40 -4.73 10.30
CA SER A 100 -4.56 -5.25 11.03
C SER A 100 -4.88 -6.65 10.49
N ASP A 101 -5.01 -7.61 11.42
CA ASP A 101 -5.39 -8.98 11.08
C ASP A 101 -6.93 -9.17 11.17
N ARG A 102 -7.68 -8.07 11.37
CA ARG A 102 -9.16 -8.07 11.42
C ARG A 102 -9.82 -7.88 10.06
N GLY A 103 -9.08 -7.39 9.05
CA GLY A 103 -9.57 -7.16 7.70
C GLY A 103 -9.78 -8.45 6.91
N ARG A 104 -10.25 -8.29 5.66
CA ARG A 104 -10.37 -9.39 4.67
C ARG A 104 -9.04 -9.75 4.01
N GLY A 105 -7.94 -9.17 4.49
CA GLY A 105 -6.58 -9.33 3.97
C GLY A 105 -6.17 -8.20 3.02
N GLY A 106 -4.94 -7.71 3.21
CA GLY A 106 -4.35 -6.68 2.34
C GLY A 106 -4.93 -5.27 2.43
N GLU A 107 -5.82 -5.00 3.37
CA GLU A 107 -6.42 -3.67 3.54
C GLU A 107 -5.42 -2.66 4.08
N SER A 108 -5.38 -1.49 3.42
CA SER A 108 -4.55 -0.36 3.85
C SER A 108 -5.09 0.25 5.16
N PRO A 109 -4.23 0.82 6.01
CA PRO A 109 -4.68 1.48 7.23
C PRO A 109 -5.56 2.70 6.91
N VAL A 110 -6.47 3.04 7.81
CA VAL A 110 -7.16 4.32 7.78
C VAL A 110 -6.15 5.43 8.07
N VAL A 111 -5.93 6.33 7.12
CA VAL A 111 -5.00 7.44 7.29
C VAL A 111 -5.76 8.74 7.54
N LEU A 112 -5.34 9.45 8.61
CA LEU A 112 -5.86 10.76 8.98
C LEU A 112 -4.75 11.81 8.83
N LEU A 113 -5.13 13.03 8.51
CA LEU A 113 -4.23 14.16 8.44
C LEU A 113 -4.61 15.21 9.49
N ASN A 114 -3.67 15.50 10.41
CA ASN A 114 -3.91 16.46 11.52
C ASN A 114 -5.18 16.12 12.35
N GLY A 115 -5.49 14.84 12.54
CA GLY A 115 -6.68 14.35 13.24
C GLY A 115 -7.99 14.53 12.47
N ARG A 116 -7.94 14.71 11.15
CA ARG A 116 -9.11 14.91 10.27
C ARG A 116 -9.12 13.89 9.13
N ARG A 117 -10.30 13.65 8.58
CA ARG A 117 -10.47 12.81 7.37
C ARG A 117 -9.84 13.46 6.16
N ILE A 118 -9.44 12.62 5.21
CA ILE A 118 -8.93 12.97 3.88
C ILE A 118 -9.81 12.30 2.82
N SER A 119 -9.75 12.77 1.57
CA SER A 119 -10.50 12.22 0.44
C SER A 119 -10.01 10.82 0.04
N GLY A 120 -8.71 10.56 0.21
CA GLY A 120 -8.05 9.31 -0.10
C GLY A 120 -6.56 9.37 0.21
N PHE A 121 -5.87 8.24 0.12
CA PHE A 121 -4.44 8.16 0.39
C PHE A 121 -3.60 9.01 -0.58
N THR A 122 -4.06 9.19 -1.81
CA THR A 122 -3.43 10.05 -2.83
C THR A 122 -3.26 11.49 -2.37
N GLU A 123 -4.13 11.98 -1.47
CA GLU A 123 -4.03 13.34 -0.89
C GLU A 123 -2.73 13.57 -0.11
N ILE A 124 -2.09 12.51 0.41
CA ILE A 124 -0.94 12.62 1.33
C ILE A 124 0.25 11.76 0.96
N ARG A 125 0.15 10.82 0.00
CA ARG A 125 1.16 9.81 -0.31
C ARG A 125 2.54 10.39 -0.59
N ASP A 126 2.59 11.53 -1.30
CA ASP A 126 3.81 12.14 -1.83
C ASP A 126 4.39 13.23 -0.89
N ILE A 127 3.78 13.44 0.30
CA ILE A 127 4.29 14.42 1.27
C ILE A 127 5.67 13.99 1.77
N PRO A 128 6.71 14.84 1.64
CA PRO A 128 8.04 14.56 2.16
C PRO A 128 8.05 14.34 3.67
N THR A 129 8.79 13.35 4.14
CA THR A 129 8.87 13.00 5.57
C THR A 129 9.38 14.14 6.45
N GLU A 130 10.14 15.09 5.91
CA GLU A 130 10.61 16.29 6.60
C GLU A 130 9.46 17.26 6.95
N ALA A 131 8.33 17.19 6.24
CA ALA A 131 7.13 17.99 6.55
C ALA A 131 6.34 17.43 7.73
N ILE A 132 6.59 16.19 8.14
CA ILE A 132 5.89 15.53 9.23
C ILE A 132 6.42 16.02 10.58
N LEU A 133 5.50 16.33 11.50
CA LEU A 133 5.78 16.66 12.88
C LEU A 133 5.66 15.42 13.79
N ARG A 134 4.69 14.55 13.52
CA ARG A 134 4.38 13.36 14.31
C ARG A 134 3.56 12.37 13.52
N VAL A 135 3.74 11.08 13.82
CA VAL A 135 2.87 10.00 13.39
C VAL A 135 2.36 9.28 14.62
N ASP A 136 1.03 9.12 14.73
CA ASP A 136 0.37 8.38 15.79
C ASP A 136 -0.25 7.11 15.19
N ILE A 137 0.08 5.93 15.72
CA ILE A 137 -0.55 4.66 15.35
C ILE A 137 -1.55 4.31 16.46
N LEU A 138 -2.81 4.11 16.05
CA LEU A 138 -3.93 3.90 16.95
C LEU A 138 -4.64 2.58 16.59
N PRO A 139 -5.32 1.96 17.57
CA PRO A 139 -6.09 0.74 17.34
C PRO A 139 -7.30 0.98 16.42
N GLU A 140 -7.83 -0.10 15.85
CA GLU A 140 -8.89 -0.12 14.85
C GLU A 140 -10.20 0.52 15.36
N GLU A 141 -10.46 0.47 16.66
CA GLU A 141 -11.66 1.05 17.28
C GLU A 141 -11.73 2.57 17.10
N VAL A 142 -10.60 3.23 16.89
CA VAL A 142 -10.56 4.68 16.57
C VAL A 142 -11.14 4.97 15.19
N ALA A 143 -11.05 4.04 14.24
CA ALA A 143 -11.61 4.21 12.90
C ALA A 143 -13.12 4.50 12.93
N LEU A 144 -13.85 3.86 13.86
CA LEU A 144 -15.29 4.08 14.06
C LEU A 144 -15.66 5.54 14.31
N LYS A 145 -14.79 6.29 15.01
CA LYS A 145 -15.01 7.74 15.31
C LYS A 145 -14.94 8.62 14.06
N TYR A 146 -14.40 8.08 12.99
CA TYR A 146 -14.25 8.77 11.70
C TYR A 146 -15.17 8.17 10.61
N GLY A 147 -16.12 7.29 10.98
CA GLY A 147 -17.07 6.68 10.06
C GLY A 147 -16.47 5.59 9.17
N TYR A 148 -15.33 5.01 9.57
CA TYR A 148 -14.76 3.80 8.98
C TYR A 148 -15.16 2.56 9.78
N THR A 149 -14.91 1.39 9.24
CA THR A 149 -15.07 0.11 9.93
C THR A 149 -13.93 -0.15 10.90
N ALA A 150 -14.12 -1.00 11.92
CA ALA A 150 -13.07 -1.30 12.91
C ALA A 150 -12.20 -2.50 12.50
N ASP A 151 -11.89 -2.62 11.23
CA ASP A 151 -11.08 -3.68 10.62
C ASP A 151 -9.68 -3.20 10.22
N GLN A 152 -9.46 -1.88 10.21
CA GLN A 152 -8.20 -1.25 9.83
C GLN A 152 -7.62 -0.42 10.97
N ARG A 153 -6.30 -0.49 11.19
CA ARG A 153 -5.59 0.41 12.10
C ARG A 153 -5.64 1.84 11.61
N VAL A 154 -5.56 2.77 12.53
CA VAL A 154 -5.57 4.20 12.21
C VAL A 154 -4.18 4.79 12.34
N VAL A 155 -3.72 5.45 11.28
CA VAL A 155 -2.47 6.20 11.25
C VAL A 155 -2.78 7.69 11.09
N ASN A 156 -2.49 8.47 12.13
CA ASN A 156 -2.66 9.93 12.08
C ASN A 156 -1.33 10.61 11.80
N ILE A 157 -1.25 11.29 10.66
CA ILE A 157 -0.07 12.06 10.25
C ILE A 157 -0.31 13.52 10.59
N VAL A 158 0.57 14.08 11.42
CA VAL A 158 0.50 15.49 11.82
C VAL A 158 1.62 16.24 11.12
N LEU A 159 1.26 17.29 10.36
CA LEU A 159 2.21 18.09 9.60
C LEU A 159 2.72 19.28 10.40
N ARG A 160 3.87 19.80 9.96
CA ARG A 160 4.42 21.08 10.43
C ARG A 160 3.56 22.21 9.92
N ARG A 161 3.33 23.23 10.75
CA ARG A 161 2.51 24.39 10.36
C ARG A 161 3.14 25.27 9.28
N ARG A 162 4.44 25.15 9.03
CA ARG A 162 5.17 25.86 7.96
C ARG A 162 6.23 24.96 7.39
N PHE A 163 6.13 24.73 6.09
CA PHE A 163 7.11 23.98 5.33
C PHE A 163 7.07 24.47 3.87
N ARG A 164 8.23 24.51 3.22
CA ARG A 164 8.34 24.78 1.77
C ARG A 164 9.57 24.06 1.25
N ALA A 165 9.40 23.26 0.23
CA ALA A 165 10.53 22.65 -0.47
C ALA A 165 10.12 22.27 -1.90
N VAL A 166 11.12 22.20 -2.75
CA VAL A 166 11.09 21.42 -3.99
C VAL A 166 12.03 20.25 -3.78
N THR A 167 11.54 19.06 -4.04
CA THR A 167 12.32 17.82 -3.92
C THR A 167 12.55 17.26 -5.32
N ALA A 168 13.77 16.87 -5.63
CA ALA A 168 14.10 16.08 -6.81
C ALA A 168 14.79 14.80 -6.34
N GLU A 169 14.30 13.65 -6.79
CA GLU A 169 14.89 12.34 -6.50
C GLU A 169 15.09 11.57 -7.80
N GLY A 170 16.25 10.94 -7.95
CA GLY A 170 16.57 10.02 -9.03
C GLY A 170 17.14 8.73 -8.45
N GLY A 171 16.76 7.59 -9.00
CA GLY A 171 17.23 6.32 -8.50
C GLY A 171 17.30 5.26 -9.61
N GLY A 172 18.17 4.27 -9.40
CA GLY A 172 18.26 3.07 -10.21
C GLY A 172 18.21 1.82 -9.34
N LEU A 173 17.61 0.78 -9.86
CA LEU A 173 17.56 -0.56 -9.28
C LEU A 173 18.08 -1.56 -10.30
N THR A 174 18.86 -2.54 -9.84
CA THR A 174 19.28 -3.71 -10.62
C THR A 174 19.22 -4.95 -9.75
N THR A 175 19.03 -6.11 -10.37
CA THR A 175 19.21 -7.41 -9.71
C THR A 175 20.68 -7.82 -9.76
N THR A 176 21.15 -8.62 -8.81
CA THR A 176 22.55 -9.13 -8.85
C THR A 176 22.78 -10.14 -9.96
N ASP A 177 21.71 -10.82 -10.39
CA ASP A 177 21.72 -11.81 -11.48
C ASP A 177 21.47 -11.17 -12.86
N GLY A 178 21.33 -9.82 -12.92
CA GLY A 178 21.04 -9.04 -14.13
C GLY A 178 19.55 -9.08 -14.53
N GLY A 179 19.15 -8.22 -15.45
CA GLY A 179 17.78 -8.05 -15.91
C GLY A 179 16.90 -7.27 -14.93
N ALA A 180 15.72 -6.88 -15.35
CA ALA A 180 14.77 -6.06 -14.61
C ALA A 180 15.35 -4.73 -14.08
N GLU A 181 16.30 -4.13 -14.80
CA GLU A 181 16.84 -2.81 -14.47
C GLU A 181 15.70 -1.79 -14.46
N SER A 182 15.69 -0.94 -13.42
CA SER A 182 14.66 0.09 -13.29
C SER A 182 15.28 1.44 -12.98
N GLY A 183 14.79 2.48 -13.69
CA GLY A 183 15.10 3.88 -13.46
C GLY A 183 13.87 4.62 -12.94
N THR A 184 14.04 5.46 -11.91
CA THR A 184 12.96 6.29 -11.34
C THR A 184 13.40 7.73 -11.27
N GLY A 185 12.54 8.66 -11.70
CA GLY A 185 12.65 10.10 -11.51
C GLY A 185 11.43 10.64 -10.79
N ASP A 186 11.61 11.52 -9.81
CA ASP A 186 10.56 12.09 -9.00
C ASP A 186 10.83 13.58 -8.76
N LEU A 187 9.79 14.41 -8.93
CA LEU A 187 9.86 15.85 -8.70
C LEU A 187 8.62 16.30 -7.91
N ASP A 188 8.82 16.68 -6.65
CA ASP A 188 7.78 17.14 -5.75
C ASP A 188 7.96 18.62 -5.37
N LEU A 189 6.85 19.37 -5.33
CA LEU A 189 6.76 20.72 -4.81
C LEU A 189 5.75 20.76 -3.68
N LEU A 190 6.19 21.00 -2.45
CA LEU A 190 5.33 21.14 -1.28
C LEU A 190 5.46 22.52 -0.64
N ARG A 191 4.32 23.15 -0.40
CA ARG A 191 4.20 24.39 0.39
C ARG A 191 3.10 24.26 1.43
N ILE A 192 3.45 24.46 2.70
CA ILE A 192 2.51 24.48 3.83
C ILE A 192 2.61 25.81 4.55
N ARG A 193 1.47 26.45 4.82
CA ARG A 193 1.37 27.68 5.63
C ARG A 193 0.11 27.65 6.50
N GLY A 194 0.25 27.11 7.72
CA GLY A 194 -0.90 26.82 8.59
C GLY A 194 -1.70 25.66 8.01
N ASP A 195 -2.95 25.92 7.64
CA ASP A 195 -3.83 24.95 7.01
C ASP A 195 -3.87 25.07 5.47
N ASP A 196 -3.19 26.10 4.89
CA ASP A 196 -2.95 26.14 3.44
C ASP A 196 -1.89 25.11 3.06
N ARG A 197 -2.17 24.32 2.02
CA ARG A 197 -1.24 23.34 1.44
C ARG A 197 -1.37 23.31 -0.06
N LEU A 198 -0.24 23.34 -0.73
CA LEU A 198 -0.10 23.02 -2.15
C LEU A 198 0.96 21.94 -2.26
N ASN A 199 0.60 20.81 -2.85
CA ASN A 199 1.49 19.73 -3.23
C ASN A 199 1.32 19.44 -4.72
N VAL A 200 2.41 19.30 -5.46
CA VAL A 200 2.42 18.83 -6.85
C VAL A 200 3.58 17.88 -7.00
N ASP A 201 3.29 16.65 -7.39
CA ASP A 201 4.26 15.58 -7.58
C ASP A 201 4.17 15.01 -8.99
N ILE A 202 5.33 14.72 -9.58
CA ILE A 202 5.46 14.06 -10.88
C ILE A 202 6.51 12.97 -10.75
N LYS A 203 6.10 11.73 -10.95
CA LYS A 203 6.95 10.56 -10.85
C LYS A 203 6.89 9.73 -12.12
N ALA A 204 8.05 9.36 -12.65
CA ALA A 204 8.19 8.46 -13.80
C ALA A 204 9.09 7.29 -13.45
N THR A 205 8.71 6.08 -13.90
CA THR A 205 9.52 4.87 -13.73
C THR A 205 9.55 4.11 -15.05
N ASP A 206 10.73 3.60 -15.42
CA ASP A 206 10.93 2.69 -16.57
C ASP A 206 11.64 1.44 -16.05
N THR A 207 11.03 0.27 -16.25
CA THR A 207 11.53 -1.04 -15.80
C THR A 207 11.64 -1.97 -17.01
N ALA A 208 12.81 -2.56 -17.20
CA ALA A 208 13.06 -3.55 -18.25
C ALA A 208 12.37 -4.88 -17.94
N ALA A 209 11.96 -5.61 -18.97
CA ALA A 209 11.44 -6.96 -18.84
C ALA A 209 12.52 -7.92 -18.33
N LEU A 210 12.12 -8.93 -17.56
CA LEU A 210 12.94 -10.04 -17.13
C LEU A 210 12.49 -11.30 -17.85
N LYS A 211 13.38 -11.90 -18.66
CA LYS A 211 13.11 -13.15 -19.37
C LYS A 211 13.54 -14.37 -18.56
N GLU A 212 12.93 -15.53 -18.82
CA GLU A 212 13.34 -16.81 -18.22
C GLU A 212 14.81 -17.14 -18.50
N SER A 213 15.31 -16.84 -19.71
CA SER A 213 16.72 -17.02 -20.09
C SER A 213 17.73 -16.17 -19.32
N GLN A 214 17.28 -15.21 -18.52
CA GLN A 214 18.13 -14.40 -17.63
C GLN A 214 18.16 -14.98 -16.20
N ARG A 215 17.58 -16.15 -16.01
CA ARG A 215 17.51 -16.89 -14.74
C ARG A 215 17.90 -18.35 -14.99
N ASP A 216 18.19 -19.07 -13.90
CA ASP A 216 18.49 -20.51 -13.93
C ASP A 216 17.18 -21.31 -13.95
N ILE A 217 16.44 -21.15 -15.08
CA ILE A 217 15.14 -21.76 -15.28
C ILE A 217 15.24 -22.76 -16.41
N ASP A 218 14.95 -24.02 -16.08
CA ASP A 218 14.72 -25.06 -17.08
C ASP A 218 13.35 -24.86 -17.74
N ALA A 219 13.34 -24.59 -19.02
CA ALA A 219 12.13 -24.45 -19.84
C ALA A 219 12.18 -25.37 -21.06
N PRO A 220 12.23 -26.71 -20.83
CA PRO A 220 12.37 -27.66 -21.94
C PRO A 220 11.17 -27.59 -22.86
N VAL A 221 11.41 -27.87 -24.12
CA VAL A 221 10.35 -28.14 -25.11
C VAL A 221 9.60 -29.39 -24.66
N PRO A 222 8.25 -29.36 -24.61
CA PRO A 222 7.48 -30.55 -24.28
C PRO A 222 7.83 -31.73 -25.16
N ALA A 223 7.93 -32.93 -24.59
CA ALA A 223 8.27 -34.16 -25.32
C ALA A 223 7.33 -34.48 -26.49
N THR A 224 6.12 -33.90 -26.48
CA THR A 224 5.14 -34.00 -27.56
C THR A 224 5.54 -33.25 -28.83
N HIS A 225 6.44 -32.23 -28.73
CA HIS A 225 6.94 -31.43 -29.86
C HIS A 225 8.20 -32.09 -30.52
N LEU A 226 8.11 -33.33 -30.88
CA LEU A 226 9.24 -34.14 -31.37
C LEU A 226 9.88 -33.61 -32.63
N TYR A 227 9.16 -32.83 -33.43
CA TYR A 227 9.58 -32.40 -34.76
C TYR A 227 10.05 -30.95 -34.82
N ASP A 228 10.12 -30.30 -33.68
CA ASP A 228 10.52 -28.88 -33.58
C ASP A 228 12.03 -28.79 -33.29
N PRO A 229 12.79 -27.97 -34.05
CA PRO A 229 14.23 -27.82 -33.86
C PRO A 229 14.59 -26.88 -32.68
N ILE A 230 13.64 -26.58 -31.80
CA ILE A 230 13.79 -25.67 -30.69
C ILE A 230 14.17 -26.47 -29.45
N GLY A 231 15.30 -26.14 -28.80
CA GLY A 231 15.77 -26.85 -27.61
C GLY A 231 15.40 -26.14 -26.29
N ASP A 232 15.16 -24.83 -26.32
CA ASP A 232 14.91 -23.99 -25.12
C ASP A 232 13.85 -22.94 -25.39
N LEU A 233 12.86 -22.84 -24.51
CA LEU A 233 11.76 -21.86 -24.61
C LEU A 233 12.01 -20.61 -23.76
N SER A 234 13.01 -20.60 -22.91
CA SER A 234 13.29 -19.52 -21.98
C SER A 234 13.53 -18.15 -22.62
N PRO A 235 14.11 -18.01 -23.84
CA PRO A 235 14.28 -16.70 -24.48
C PRO A 235 12.96 -16.05 -24.93
N TYR A 236 11.90 -16.87 -25.08
CA TYR A 236 10.60 -16.45 -25.60
C TYR A 236 9.55 -16.18 -24.54
N ARG A 237 9.91 -16.29 -23.25
CA ARG A 237 9.03 -16.08 -22.11
C ARG A 237 9.56 -15.00 -21.19
N THR A 238 8.63 -14.20 -20.64
CA THR A 238 8.93 -13.14 -19.68
C THR A 238 8.40 -13.58 -18.32
N ILE A 239 9.27 -13.53 -17.29
CA ILE A 239 8.88 -13.79 -15.90
C ILE A 239 8.29 -12.52 -15.28
N ALA A 240 8.95 -11.36 -15.53
CA ALA A 240 8.45 -10.07 -15.11
C ALA A 240 8.32 -9.13 -16.32
N PRO A 241 7.13 -8.52 -16.52
CA PRO A 241 6.92 -7.65 -17.68
C PRO A 241 7.77 -6.39 -17.61
N SER A 242 8.05 -5.79 -18.78
CA SER A 242 8.49 -4.40 -18.83
C SER A 242 7.35 -3.48 -18.36
N ALA A 243 7.69 -2.36 -17.70
CA ALA A 243 6.68 -1.40 -17.26
C ALA A 243 7.20 0.03 -17.37
N LYS A 244 6.39 0.91 -17.98
CA LYS A 244 6.59 2.36 -18.00
C LYS A 244 5.43 3.00 -17.27
N THR A 245 5.73 3.77 -16.22
CA THR A 245 4.69 4.43 -15.44
C THR A 245 4.95 5.93 -15.37
N LEU A 246 3.87 6.71 -15.41
CA LEU A 246 3.86 8.14 -15.16
C LEU A 246 2.73 8.45 -14.19
N SER A 247 3.05 9.09 -13.08
CA SER A 247 2.11 9.54 -12.06
C SER A 247 2.21 11.05 -11.90
N VAL A 248 1.07 11.73 -11.90
CA VAL A 248 0.96 13.17 -11.60
C VAL A 248 -0.08 13.34 -10.52
N ASN A 249 0.30 13.92 -9.39
CA ASN A 249 -0.59 14.18 -8.27
C ASN A 249 -0.57 15.67 -7.90
N SER A 250 -1.73 16.26 -7.67
CA SER A 250 -1.88 17.67 -7.27
C SER A 250 -2.88 17.78 -6.13
N VAL A 251 -2.49 18.48 -5.06
CA VAL A 251 -3.34 18.69 -3.89
C VAL A 251 -3.32 20.17 -3.51
N LEU A 252 -4.51 20.74 -3.36
CA LEU A 252 -4.73 22.11 -2.89
C LEU A 252 -5.63 22.08 -1.67
N ALA A 253 -5.13 22.50 -0.51
CA ALA A 253 -5.95 22.73 0.69
C ALA A 253 -5.96 24.21 1.05
N HIS A 254 -7.15 24.72 1.38
CA HIS A 254 -7.34 26.12 1.72
C HIS A 254 -8.34 26.28 2.89
N PRO A 255 -7.98 27.05 3.93
CA PRO A 255 -8.90 27.36 5.03
C PRO A 255 -9.84 28.53 4.66
N PHE A 256 -11.13 28.32 4.88
CA PHE A 256 -12.15 29.37 4.79
C PHE A 256 -12.52 29.85 6.18
N GLY A 257 -11.76 30.82 6.70
CA GLY A 257 -11.89 31.31 8.07
C GLY A 257 -11.20 30.41 9.10
N LYS A 258 -11.76 30.33 10.32
CA LYS A 258 -11.13 29.61 11.45
C LYS A 258 -11.64 28.16 11.62
N HIS A 259 -12.79 27.83 11.04
CA HIS A 259 -13.54 26.62 11.34
C HIS A 259 -13.80 25.73 10.13
N LEU A 260 -13.49 26.18 8.92
CA LEU A 260 -13.74 25.47 7.68
C LEU A 260 -12.43 25.32 6.92
N ASN A 261 -12.13 24.10 6.46
CA ASN A 261 -11.01 23.82 5.57
C ASN A 261 -11.52 22.94 4.42
N ALA A 262 -11.14 23.28 3.20
CA ALA A 262 -11.42 22.47 2.02
C ALA A 262 -10.13 22.02 1.34
N THR A 263 -10.11 20.80 0.87
CA THR A 263 -9.02 20.20 0.11
C THR A 263 -9.55 19.67 -1.22
N LEU A 264 -8.82 19.91 -2.29
CA LEU A 264 -9.02 19.31 -3.61
C LEU A 264 -7.77 18.50 -3.96
N ASN A 265 -7.98 17.27 -4.43
CA ASN A 265 -6.93 16.37 -4.89
C ASN A 265 -7.26 15.88 -6.29
N ALA A 266 -6.27 15.86 -7.17
CA ALA A 266 -6.37 15.32 -8.53
C ALA A 266 -5.13 14.48 -8.83
N THR A 267 -5.35 13.24 -9.30
CA THR A 267 -4.27 12.31 -9.68
C THR A 267 -4.52 11.76 -11.08
N LEU A 268 -3.46 11.60 -11.84
CA LEU A 268 -3.46 10.92 -13.13
C LEU A 268 -2.29 9.93 -13.15
N ASP A 269 -2.61 8.64 -13.26
CA ASP A 269 -1.62 7.57 -13.36
C ASP A 269 -1.76 6.86 -14.72
N TYR A 270 -0.65 6.71 -15.43
CA TYR A 270 -0.54 5.95 -16.67
C TYR A 270 0.48 4.84 -16.52
N SER A 271 0.13 3.65 -17.02
CA SER A 271 1.02 2.48 -17.06
C SER A 271 0.95 1.81 -18.42
N ASP A 272 2.10 1.41 -18.96
CA ASP A 272 2.25 0.62 -20.19
C ASP A 272 3.20 -0.53 -19.90
N SER A 273 2.72 -1.77 -20.01
CA SER A 273 3.49 -2.99 -19.70
C SER A 273 3.42 -4.00 -20.84
N GLY A 274 4.56 -4.69 -21.08
CA GLY A 274 4.69 -5.66 -22.15
C GLY A 274 5.39 -6.93 -21.69
N SER A 275 4.91 -8.10 -22.14
CA SER A 275 5.48 -9.41 -21.83
C SER A 275 5.45 -10.35 -23.02
N LEU A 276 6.40 -11.31 -23.05
CA LEU A 276 6.46 -12.41 -24.00
C LEU A 276 5.78 -13.64 -23.40
N ARG A 277 4.98 -14.35 -24.20
CA ARG A 277 4.13 -15.48 -23.80
C ARG A 277 4.48 -16.82 -24.45
N GLY A 278 5.73 -17.01 -24.86
CA GLY A 278 6.19 -18.21 -25.52
C GLY A 278 6.04 -18.16 -27.05
N LEU A 279 6.25 -19.27 -27.67
CA LEU A 279 6.14 -19.42 -29.12
C LEU A 279 4.70 -19.76 -29.55
N PRO A 280 4.25 -19.31 -30.73
CA PRO A 280 2.97 -19.74 -31.28
C PRO A 280 3.01 -21.22 -31.63
N SER A 281 2.07 -22.01 -31.10
CA SER A 281 1.92 -23.43 -31.38
C SER A 281 0.54 -23.75 -31.95
N ALA A 282 0.43 -24.85 -32.66
CA ALA A 282 -0.84 -25.41 -33.13
C ALA A 282 -0.79 -26.94 -33.13
N ASN A 283 -1.95 -27.55 -32.92
CA ASN A 283 -2.18 -28.97 -33.09
C ASN A 283 -2.60 -29.19 -34.54
N LEU A 284 -1.67 -29.70 -35.39
CA LEU A 284 -1.90 -29.98 -36.78
C LEU A 284 -2.49 -31.39 -36.97
N LYS A 285 -3.61 -31.51 -37.66
CA LYS A 285 -4.21 -32.79 -38.03
C LYS A 285 -3.59 -33.25 -39.33
N VAL A 286 -3.06 -34.45 -39.35
CA VAL A 286 -2.43 -35.09 -40.52
C VAL A 286 -3.21 -36.33 -40.85
N SER A 287 -3.78 -36.39 -42.06
CA SER A 287 -4.56 -37.52 -42.52
C SER A 287 -3.71 -38.78 -42.69
N ALA A 288 -4.34 -39.95 -42.58
CA ALA A 288 -3.72 -41.22 -42.92
C ALA A 288 -3.22 -41.30 -44.40
N ASP A 289 -3.86 -40.48 -45.28
CA ASP A 289 -3.52 -40.41 -46.70
C ASP A 289 -2.38 -39.44 -47.01
N ASP A 290 -1.88 -38.68 -46.02
CA ASP A 290 -0.77 -37.76 -46.21
C ASP A 290 0.51 -38.53 -46.53
N PRO A 291 1.27 -38.15 -47.61
CA PRO A 291 2.45 -38.87 -48.07
C PRO A 291 3.57 -38.95 -47.04
N PHE A 292 3.60 -38.09 -46.01
CA PHE A 292 4.57 -38.07 -44.93
C PHE A 292 4.10 -38.84 -43.71
N ASN A 293 2.81 -39.22 -43.63
CA ASN A 293 2.25 -39.97 -42.52
C ASN A 293 2.44 -41.47 -42.69
N THR A 294 3.43 -42.02 -41.99
CA THR A 294 3.75 -43.47 -42.07
C THR A 294 2.97 -44.31 -41.05
N SER A 295 2.09 -43.71 -40.22
CA SER A 295 1.34 -44.45 -39.21
C SER A 295 0.13 -45.21 -39.75
N GLY A 296 -0.37 -44.83 -40.93
CA GLY A 296 -1.58 -45.40 -41.55
C GLY A 296 -2.88 -45.02 -40.83
N THR A 297 -2.85 -44.08 -39.89
CA THR A 297 -4.01 -43.53 -39.19
C THR A 297 -3.88 -42.03 -39.12
N ASP A 298 -5.04 -41.33 -38.96
CA ASP A 298 -5.01 -39.88 -38.70
C ASP A 298 -4.27 -39.59 -37.39
N VAL A 299 -3.35 -38.66 -37.42
CA VAL A 299 -2.57 -38.25 -36.27
C VAL A 299 -2.71 -36.74 -36.05
N THR A 300 -2.64 -36.33 -34.80
CA THR A 300 -2.55 -34.90 -34.41
C THR A 300 -1.18 -34.65 -33.82
N ILE A 301 -0.44 -33.70 -34.41
CA ILE A 301 0.91 -33.37 -33.96
C ILE A 301 0.97 -31.93 -33.49
N PRO A 302 1.44 -31.66 -32.26
CA PRO A 302 1.71 -30.30 -31.81
C PRO A 302 2.99 -29.78 -32.45
N ARG A 303 2.95 -28.57 -33.00
CA ARG A 303 4.09 -27.93 -33.67
C ARG A 303 4.20 -26.47 -33.26
N TYR A 304 5.43 -25.98 -33.06
CA TYR A 304 5.70 -24.56 -33.07
C TYR A 304 5.72 -24.01 -34.50
N LEU A 305 5.03 -22.90 -34.73
CA LEU A 305 4.80 -22.38 -36.08
C LEU A 305 5.94 -21.48 -36.56
N ASP A 306 6.51 -20.71 -35.65
CA ASP A 306 7.66 -19.82 -35.89
C ASP A 306 8.37 -19.47 -34.56
N THR A 307 9.43 -18.64 -34.65
CA THR A 307 10.24 -18.19 -33.50
C THR A 307 9.90 -16.77 -33.07
N ASP A 308 8.81 -16.15 -33.58
CA ASP A 308 8.35 -14.81 -33.21
C ASP A 308 7.38 -14.94 -32.03
N ALA A 309 7.89 -14.69 -30.81
CA ALA A 309 7.18 -14.93 -29.57
C ALA A 309 5.83 -14.16 -29.49
N LEU A 310 4.84 -14.82 -28.95
CA LEU A 310 3.54 -14.20 -28.62
C LEU A 310 3.75 -13.08 -27.61
N GLN A 311 2.99 -11.99 -27.77
CA GLN A 311 3.10 -10.78 -26.93
C GLN A 311 1.78 -10.50 -26.21
N GLN A 312 1.91 -9.93 -25.01
CA GLN A 312 0.81 -9.32 -24.29
C GLN A 312 1.19 -7.91 -23.88
N ASP A 313 0.37 -6.95 -24.29
CA ASP A 313 0.50 -5.52 -23.93
C ASP A 313 -0.69 -5.10 -23.10
N VAL A 314 -0.42 -4.42 -21.97
CA VAL A 314 -1.45 -3.89 -21.07
C VAL A 314 -1.20 -2.41 -20.86
N LYS A 315 -2.19 -1.57 -21.21
CA LYS A 315 -2.17 -0.12 -20.99
C LYS A 315 -3.29 0.26 -20.05
N THR A 316 -2.93 0.97 -18.98
CA THR A 316 -3.89 1.43 -17.97
C THR A 316 -3.75 2.93 -17.79
N LEU A 317 -4.87 3.63 -17.83
CA LEU A 317 -5.00 5.03 -17.46
C LEU A 317 -5.99 5.11 -16.30
N THR A 318 -5.57 5.70 -15.16
CA THR A 318 -6.48 6.01 -14.05
C THR A 318 -6.45 7.50 -13.76
N ALA A 319 -7.63 8.07 -13.47
CA ALA A 319 -7.78 9.45 -13.06
C ALA A 319 -8.62 9.49 -11.77
N HIS A 320 -8.15 10.24 -10.79
CA HIS A 320 -8.85 10.45 -9.52
C HIS A 320 -9.08 11.93 -9.28
N LEU A 321 -10.27 12.28 -8.80
CA LEU A 321 -10.61 13.62 -8.31
C LEU A 321 -11.29 13.47 -6.94
N GLY A 322 -10.65 14.02 -5.91
CA GLY A 322 -11.17 13.96 -4.55
C GLY A 322 -11.36 15.36 -3.94
N THR A 323 -12.35 15.52 -3.11
CA THR A 323 -12.53 16.71 -2.29
C THR A 323 -12.91 16.36 -0.86
N THR A 324 -12.38 17.14 0.07
CA THR A 324 -12.71 17.01 1.49
C THR A 324 -13.00 18.40 2.06
N VAL A 325 -14.12 18.53 2.77
CA VAL A 325 -14.47 19.73 3.52
C VAL A 325 -14.62 19.35 4.98
N ASN A 326 -13.77 19.91 5.83
CA ASN A 326 -13.80 19.70 7.27
C ASN A 326 -14.23 20.97 7.97
N ALA A 327 -15.21 20.87 8.89
CA ALA A 327 -15.72 21.99 9.67
C ALA A 327 -15.78 21.65 11.16
N ASP A 328 -15.42 22.61 12.01
CA ASP A 328 -15.58 22.52 13.46
C ASP A 328 -16.73 23.45 13.87
N VAL A 329 -17.86 22.89 14.37
CA VAL A 329 -19.06 23.61 14.77
C VAL A 329 -19.36 23.30 16.23
N ALA A 330 -19.09 24.22 17.10
CA ALA A 330 -19.18 24.02 18.56
C ALA A 330 -18.32 22.83 19.03
N LYS A 331 -18.94 21.79 19.59
CA LYS A 331 -18.28 20.54 20.02
C LYS A 331 -18.28 19.45 18.93
N TRP A 332 -18.83 19.73 17.73
CA TRP A 332 -18.97 18.77 16.65
C TRP A 332 -17.91 19.00 15.56
N ARG A 333 -17.40 17.92 15.04
CA ARG A 333 -16.59 17.89 13.82
C ARG A 333 -17.41 17.31 12.69
N LEU A 334 -17.47 18.05 11.60
CA LEU A 334 -18.17 17.68 10.40
C LEU A 334 -17.15 17.45 9.29
N SER A 335 -17.30 16.37 8.57
CA SER A 335 -16.48 16.06 7.39
C SER A 335 -17.38 15.69 6.24
N PHE A 336 -17.21 16.37 5.12
CA PHE A 336 -17.79 16.01 3.83
C PHE A 336 -16.67 15.56 2.93
N THR A 337 -16.78 14.38 2.33
CA THR A 337 -15.83 13.87 1.33
C THR A 337 -16.58 13.46 0.08
N ALA A 338 -16.03 13.78 -1.09
CA ALA A 338 -16.51 13.28 -2.36
C ALA A 338 -15.31 12.85 -3.21
N GLY A 339 -15.48 11.80 -3.99
CA GLY A 339 -14.47 11.27 -4.89
C GLY A 339 -15.08 10.81 -6.19
N TYR A 340 -14.29 10.89 -7.25
CA TYR A 340 -14.59 10.30 -8.55
C TYR A 340 -13.32 9.64 -9.09
N ASP A 341 -13.45 8.40 -9.51
CA ASP A 341 -12.37 7.61 -10.09
C ASP A 341 -12.79 7.13 -11.48
N HIS A 342 -11.87 7.23 -12.43
CA HIS A 342 -12.02 6.71 -13.78
C HIS A 342 -10.84 5.82 -14.12
N GLY A 343 -11.10 4.64 -14.70
CA GLY A 343 -10.10 3.70 -15.17
C GLY A 343 -10.38 3.20 -16.59
N ASP A 344 -9.37 3.19 -17.47
CA ASP A 344 -9.41 2.56 -18.81
C ASP A 344 -8.21 1.60 -18.91
N THR A 345 -8.47 0.31 -18.88
CA THR A 345 -7.47 -0.74 -19.07
C THR A 345 -7.70 -1.43 -20.39
N ARG A 346 -6.66 -1.53 -21.21
CA ARG A 346 -6.64 -2.20 -22.51
C ARG A 346 -5.59 -3.27 -22.55
N THR A 347 -6.01 -4.47 -22.86
CA THR A 347 -5.14 -5.65 -22.99
C THR A 347 -5.19 -6.17 -24.42
N HIS A 348 -4.04 -6.38 -25.02
CA HIS A 348 -3.86 -7.07 -26.29
C HIS A 348 -3.00 -8.30 -26.04
N THR A 349 -3.52 -9.48 -26.38
CA THR A 349 -2.82 -10.76 -26.19
C THR A 349 -2.77 -11.49 -27.52
N ASP A 350 -1.58 -11.80 -27.98
CA ASP A 350 -1.41 -12.72 -29.12
C ASP A 350 -1.73 -14.14 -28.64
N THR A 351 -2.64 -14.84 -29.30
CA THR A 351 -3.09 -16.19 -28.94
C THR A 351 -2.57 -17.27 -29.87
N GLY A 352 -1.92 -16.92 -30.99
CA GLY A 352 -1.36 -17.85 -31.95
C GLY A 352 -1.17 -17.23 -33.30
N ARG A 353 -1.07 -18.10 -34.33
CA ARG A 353 -1.08 -17.76 -35.73
C ARG A 353 -2.29 -18.35 -36.43
N ASP A 354 -2.73 -17.75 -37.54
CA ASP A 354 -3.72 -18.35 -38.39
C ASP A 354 -3.09 -19.52 -39.17
N THR A 355 -3.60 -20.72 -38.90
CA THR A 355 -3.13 -21.99 -39.52
C THR A 355 -4.11 -22.54 -40.56
N SER A 356 -5.14 -21.76 -40.93
CA SER A 356 -6.18 -22.27 -41.83
C SER A 356 -5.64 -22.72 -43.19
N ALA A 357 -4.71 -21.97 -43.77
CA ALA A 357 -4.08 -22.33 -45.04
C ALA A 357 -3.17 -23.56 -44.88
N LEU A 358 -2.43 -23.66 -43.77
CA LEU A 358 -1.57 -24.81 -43.48
C LEU A 358 -2.40 -26.06 -43.27
N GLN A 359 -3.46 -26.03 -42.48
CA GLN A 359 -4.35 -27.16 -42.23
C GLN A 359 -5.07 -27.59 -43.52
N ALA A 360 -5.53 -26.65 -44.37
CA ALA A 360 -6.15 -26.97 -45.66
C ALA A 360 -5.18 -27.70 -46.61
N ALA A 361 -3.91 -27.35 -46.59
CA ALA A 361 -2.88 -28.07 -47.36
C ALA A 361 -2.68 -29.51 -46.84
N LEU A 362 -2.66 -29.71 -45.51
CA LEU A 362 -2.56 -31.03 -44.88
C LEU A 362 -3.84 -31.85 -45.10
N ASP A 363 -5.01 -31.27 -45.05
CA ASP A 363 -6.28 -31.96 -45.33
C ASP A 363 -6.38 -32.40 -46.79
N SER A 364 -5.71 -31.71 -47.70
CA SER A 364 -5.62 -32.08 -49.11
C SER A 364 -4.46 -33.03 -49.44
N ALA A 365 -3.68 -33.47 -48.43
CA ALA A 365 -2.47 -34.30 -48.59
C ALA A 365 -1.48 -33.70 -49.60
N ASP A 366 -1.21 -32.37 -49.55
CA ASP A 366 -0.29 -31.70 -50.45
C ASP A 366 1.13 -32.24 -50.30
N PRO A 367 1.71 -32.88 -51.33
CA PRO A 367 3.02 -33.50 -51.21
C PRO A 367 4.19 -32.53 -51.08
N THR A 368 3.94 -31.22 -51.16
CA THR A 368 4.93 -30.15 -50.94
C THR A 368 5.00 -29.69 -49.50
N VAL A 369 4.06 -30.12 -48.60
CA VAL A 369 3.98 -29.73 -47.21
C VAL A 369 4.27 -30.90 -46.30
N ASP A 370 5.51 -30.96 -45.81
CA ASP A 370 5.91 -31.96 -44.82
C ASP A 370 5.53 -31.48 -43.39
N PRO A 371 4.50 -32.10 -42.74
CA PRO A 371 4.09 -31.71 -41.38
C PRO A 371 5.12 -32.06 -40.31
N PHE A 372 6.04 -32.99 -40.58
CA PHE A 372 7.10 -33.45 -39.68
C PHE A 372 8.44 -32.71 -39.91
N GLY A 373 8.56 -31.97 -41.02
CA GLY A 373 9.71 -31.17 -41.39
C GLY A 373 9.58 -29.68 -41.09
N THR A 374 10.24 -28.87 -41.91
CA THR A 374 10.14 -27.39 -41.82
C THR A 374 8.83 -26.92 -42.41
N LEU A 375 8.00 -26.28 -41.61
CA LEU A 375 6.71 -25.76 -42.07
C LEU A 375 6.88 -24.55 -43.00
N PRO A 376 6.15 -24.51 -44.14
CA PRO A 376 6.25 -23.41 -45.10
C PRO A 376 5.70 -22.10 -44.48
N ALA A 377 6.57 -21.10 -44.31
CA ALA A 377 6.20 -19.81 -43.76
C ALA A 377 5.08 -19.09 -44.54
N THR A 378 4.91 -19.38 -45.82
CA THR A 378 3.84 -18.82 -46.68
C THR A 378 2.44 -19.33 -46.34
N LEU A 379 2.33 -20.49 -45.66
CA LEU A 379 1.07 -21.07 -45.20
C LEU A 379 0.75 -20.73 -43.75
N ILE A 380 1.68 -20.10 -43.02
CA ILE A 380 1.47 -19.57 -41.67
C ILE A 380 0.96 -18.14 -41.80
N GLY A 381 -0.28 -17.93 -41.42
CA GLY A 381 -0.97 -16.64 -41.50
C GLY A 381 -0.53 -15.65 -40.46
N GLY A 382 -1.26 -14.53 -40.36
CA GLY A 382 -1.01 -13.46 -39.42
C GLY A 382 -1.22 -13.88 -37.96
N ARG A 383 -0.80 -13.02 -37.03
CA ARG A 383 -1.06 -13.20 -35.60
C ARG A 383 -2.57 -13.15 -35.30
N VAL A 384 -3.04 -14.14 -34.56
CA VAL A 384 -4.39 -14.11 -33.96
C VAL A 384 -4.31 -13.42 -32.64
N ARG A 385 -5.17 -12.39 -32.45
CA ARG A 385 -5.18 -11.55 -31.25
C ARG A 385 -6.50 -11.64 -30.52
N SER A 386 -6.40 -11.72 -29.22
CA SER A 386 -7.49 -11.42 -28.28
C SER A 386 -7.31 -10.00 -27.78
N THR A 387 -8.40 -9.26 -27.69
CA THR A 387 -8.40 -7.92 -27.12
C THR A 387 -9.38 -7.85 -25.96
N ALA A 388 -9.02 -7.14 -24.92
CA ALA A 388 -9.92 -6.87 -23.80
C ALA A 388 -9.81 -5.39 -23.42
N ARG A 389 -10.95 -4.79 -23.08
CA ARG A 389 -11.01 -3.43 -22.53
C ARG A 389 -11.93 -3.43 -21.33
N ALA A 390 -11.47 -2.79 -20.25
CA ALA A 390 -12.27 -2.55 -19.07
C ALA A 390 -12.32 -1.04 -18.81
N LEU A 391 -13.52 -0.50 -18.73
CA LEU A 391 -13.79 0.87 -18.30
C LEU A 391 -14.44 0.79 -16.93
N SER A 392 -13.90 1.53 -15.98
CA SER A 392 -14.47 1.66 -14.63
C SER A 392 -14.68 3.12 -14.30
N ASP A 393 -15.87 3.45 -13.84
CA ASP A 393 -16.23 4.75 -13.30
C ASP A 393 -16.80 4.56 -11.91
N SER A 394 -16.30 5.28 -10.91
CA SER A 394 -16.90 5.26 -9.58
C SER A 394 -16.95 6.66 -8.97
N GLY A 395 -18.06 6.96 -8.31
CA GLY A 395 -18.28 8.20 -7.61
C GLY A 395 -18.78 7.92 -6.20
N ASN A 396 -18.31 8.68 -5.22
CA ASN A 396 -18.81 8.56 -3.85
C ASN A 396 -18.96 9.92 -3.18
N VAL A 397 -19.93 10.01 -2.29
CA VAL A 397 -20.17 11.17 -1.44
C VAL A 397 -20.44 10.68 -0.03
N GLN A 398 -19.76 11.23 0.96
CA GLN A 398 -19.93 10.86 2.36
C GLN A 398 -19.99 12.10 3.23
N PHE A 399 -20.85 12.07 4.22
CA PHE A 399 -20.93 13.05 5.30
C PHE A 399 -20.74 12.33 6.64
N VAL A 400 -19.84 12.85 7.47
CA VAL A 400 -19.59 12.34 8.83
C VAL A 400 -19.70 13.49 9.81
N ALA A 401 -20.48 13.27 10.85
CA ALA A 401 -20.58 14.17 12.00
C ALA A 401 -20.15 13.41 13.26
N ASN A 402 -19.14 13.89 13.97
CA ASN A 402 -18.77 13.34 15.26
C ASN A 402 -18.75 14.38 16.38
N GLY A 403 -19.20 13.98 17.56
CA GLY A 403 -19.28 14.86 18.70
C GLY A 403 -19.99 14.24 19.92
N PRO A 404 -20.06 14.96 21.03
CA PRO A 404 -20.79 14.50 22.20
C PRO A 404 -22.30 14.71 22.03
N ILE A 405 -23.11 13.74 22.51
CA ILE A 405 -24.59 13.86 22.56
C ILE A 405 -25.00 14.43 23.93
N ILE A 406 -24.58 13.75 25.01
CA ILE A 406 -24.88 14.10 26.40
C ILE A 406 -23.64 13.87 27.26
N ASP A 407 -23.54 14.58 28.35
CA ASP A 407 -22.52 14.33 29.38
C ASP A 407 -23.08 13.35 30.40
N VAL A 408 -22.46 12.18 30.58
CA VAL A 408 -22.73 11.20 31.62
C VAL A 408 -21.70 11.35 32.76
N PRO A 409 -21.89 10.78 33.95
CA PRO A 409 -20.96 10.98 35.06
C PRO A 409 -19.49 10.64 34.75
N ALA A 410 -19.24 9.64 33.93
CA ALA A 410 -17.88 9.22 33.59
C ALA A 410 -17.24 10.00 32.42
N GLY A 411 -17.97 10.88 31.73
CA GLY A 411 -17.52 11.72 30.62
C GLY A 411 -18.60 11.88 29.54
N PRO A 412 -18.29 12.48 28.41
CA PRO A 412 -19.29 12.66 27.34
C PRO A 412 -19.58 11.34 26.62
N LEU A 413 -20.88 11.04 26.39
CA LEU A 413 -21.29 10.03 25.42
C LEU A 413 -20.97 10.57 24.03
N ALA A 414 -19.91 10.02 23.40
CA ALA A 414 -19.51 10.43 22.07
C ALA A 414 -20.22 9.62 21.00
N THR A 415 -20.50 10.24 19.85
CA THR A 415 -21.09 9.58 18.69
C THR A 415 -20.37 9.96 17.41
N SER A 416 -20.47 9.07 16.43
CA SER A 416 -20.16 9.36 15.03
C SER A 416 -21.30 8.86 14.15
N ILE A 417 -21.84 9.74 13.30
CA ILE A 417 -22.88 9.45 12.34
C ILE A 417 -22.27 9.62 10.95
N LYS A 418 -22.38 8.59 10.10
CA LYS A 418 -22.02 8.64 8.68
C LYS A 418 -23.25 8.42 7.83
N ILE A 419 -23.37 9.19 6.77
CA ILE A 419 -24.30 8.95 5.65
C ILE A 419 -23.47 8.99 4.39
N GLY A 420 -23.68 8.04 3.50
CA GLY A 420 -22.94 7.92 2.25
C GLY A 420 -23.81 7.47 1.09
N TYR A 421 -23.37 7.83 -0.09
CA TYR A 421 -23.87 7.31 -1.36
C TYR A 421 -22.70 7.07 -2.29
N ALA A 422 -22.68 5.92 -2.96
CA ALA A 422 -21.71 5.64 -4.00
C ALA A 422 -22.42 5.06 -5.23
N ASP A 423 -21.80 5.28 -6.39
CA ASP A 423 -22.23 4.76 -7.67
C ASP A 423 -21.00 4.26 -8.42
N SER A 424 -21.06 3.09 -9.01
CA SER A 424 -20.00 2.50 -9.80
C SER A 424 -20.54 1.88 -11.07
N GLY A 425 -19.88 2.16 -12.20
CA GLY A 425 -20.13 1.56 -13.51
C GLY A 425 -18.89 0.79 -13.95
N PHE A 426 -19.09 -0.36 -14.56
CA PHE A 426 -18.05 -1.20 -15.11
C PHE A 426 -18.49 -1.77 -16.46
N ASP A 427 -17.83 -1.31 -17.52
CA ASP A 427 -18.08 -1.72 -18.89
C ASP A 427 -16.89 -2.50 -19.42
N THR A 428 -17.10 -3.74 -19.86
CA THR A 428 -16.04 -4.56 -20.43
C THR A 428 -16.40 -5.02 -21.84
N SER A 429 -15.40 -5.07 -22.69
CA SER A 429 -15.49 -5.71 -23.98
C SER A 429 -14.29 -6.61 -24.21
N SER A 430 -14.49 -7.78 -24.77
CA SER A 430 -13.41 -8.67 -25.17
C SER A 430 -13.73 -9.32 -26.51
N THR A 431 -12.70 -9.54 -27.33
CA THR A 431 -12.81 -10.27 -28.59
C THR A 431 -11.87 -11.47 -28.51
N ARG A 432 -12.42 -12.67 -28.67
CA ARG A 432 -11.69 -13.93 -28.63
C ARG A 432 -12.11 -14.82 -29.77
N GLY A 433 -11.17 -15.30 -30.59
CA GLY A 433 -11.50 -16.15 -31.74
C GLY A 433 -12.52 -15.50 -32.71
N GLY A 434 -12.52 -14.16 -32.82
CA GLY A 434 -13.48 -13.42 -33.63
C GLY A 434 -14.87 -13.23 -32.99
N VAL A 435 -15.10 -13.76 -31.78
CA VAL A 435 -16.35 -13.55 -31.02
C VAL A 435 -16.17 -12.35 -30.09
N GLU A 436 -17.04 -11.39 -30.22
CA GLU A 436 -17.09 -10.23 -29.32
C GLU A 436 -18.06 -10.50 -28.16
N GLN A 437 -17.59 -10.26 -26.95
CA GLN A 437 -18.37 -10.30 -25.74
C GLN A 437 -18.33 -8.93 -25.06
N HIS A 438 -19.51 -8.46 -24.68
CA HIS A 438 -19.67 -7.19 -23.96
C HIS A 438 -20.47 -7.44 -22.68
N THR A 439 -19.98 -6.87 -21.57
CA THR A 439 -20.65 -6.93 -20.27
C THR A 439 -20.64 -5.52 -19.66
N SER A 440 -21.83 -5.10 -19.18
CA SER A 440 -21.98 -3.83 -18.46
C SER A 440 -22.65 -4.10 -17.15
N LEU A 441 -22.08 -3.58 -16.07
CA LEU A 441 -22.61 -3.69 -14.72
C LEU A 441 -22.59 -2.31 -14.05
N SER A 442 -23.69 -1.94 -13.41
CA SER A 442 -23.73 -0.74 -12.57
C SER A 442 -24.22 -1.07 -11.18
N ARG A 443 -23.63 -0.45 -10.20
CA ARG A 443 -24.00 -0.59 -8.79
C ARG A 443 -24.12 0.76 -8.14
N SER A 444 -25.21 0.96 -7.40
CA SER A 444 -25.35 2.07 -6.46
C SER A 444 -25.57 1.53 -5.06
N ASP A 445 -24.96 2.19 -4.08
CA ASP A 445 -25.18 1.92 -2.67
C ASP A 445 -25.50 3.20 -1.89
N ALA A 446 -26.40 3.05 -0.91
CA ALA A 446 -26.70 4.06 0.09
C ALA A 446 -26.37 3.50 1.46
N SER A 447 -25.55 4.23 2.23
CA SER A 447 -25.04 3.78 3.53
C SER A 447 -25.40 4.73 4.66
N ALA A 448 -25.70 4.15 5.83
CA ALA A 448 -25.85 4.88 7.08
C ALA A 448 -25.14 4.12 8.20
N GLN A 449 -24.36 4.82 9.02
CA GLN A 449 -23.62 4.23 10.14
C GLN A 449 -23.77 5.10 11.37
N LEU A 450 -24.02 4.46 12.51
CA LEU A 450 -24.04 5.05 13.85
C LEU A 450 -23.01 4.35 14.74
N ASN A 451 -22.12 5.12 15.32
CA ASN A 451 -21.21 4.64 16.36
C ASN A 451 -21.45 5.41 17.66
N LEU A 452 -21.50 4.68 18.77
CA LEU A 452 -21.65 5.22 20.12
C LEU A 452 -20.48 4.75 20.99
N ASP A 453 -19.89 5.68 21.78
CA ASP A 453 -18.79 5.41 22.71
C ASP A 453 -19.22 5.93 24.10
N LEU A 454 -19.56 4.98 24.99
CA LEU A 454 -20.09 5.24 26.33
C LEU A 454 -18.99 5.06 27.38
N PRO A 455 -18.51 6.12 28.04
CA PRO A 455 -17.60 5.99 29.17
C PRO A 455 -18.36 5.42 30.39
N LEU A 456 -17.86 4.29 30.93
CA LEU A 456 -18.45 3.58 32.09
C LEU A 456 -17.71 3.89 33.39
N ALA A 457 -16.38 4.03 33.34
CA ALA A 457 -15.53 4.40 34.48
C ALA A 457 -14.46 5.39 34.02
N SER A 458 -14.13 6.37 34.86
CA SER A 458 -13.14 7.38 34.54
C SER A 458 -12.38 7.82 35.80
N ARG A 459 -11.06 7.81 35.72
CA ARG A 459 -10.19 8.38 36.76
C ARG A 459 -10.28 9.87 36.82
N THR A 460 -10.36 10.52 35.66
CA THR A 460 -10.41 12.01 35.57
C THR A 460 -11.72 12.59 36.10
N HIS A 461 -12.83 11.85 35.93
CA HIS A 461 -14.15 12.28 36.44
C HIS A 461 -14.49 11.64 37.80
N HIS A 462 -13.56 10.89 38.40
CA HIS A 462 -13.72 10.20 39.68
C HIS A 462 -14.93 9.25 39.77
N VAL A 463 -15.35 8.66 38.63
CA VAL A 463 -16.37 7.62 38.55
C VAL A 463 -15.72 6.26 38.50
N LEU A 464 -15.98 5.42 39.54
CA LEU A 464 -15.40 4.09 39.73
C LEU A 464 -13.86 4.08 39.48
N PRO A 465 -13.08 4.97 40.15
CA PRO A 465 -11.66 5.21 39.82
C PRO A 465 -10.78 3.96 40.05
N PHE A 466 -11.24 2.99 40.87
CA PHE A 466 -10.55 1.73 41.10
C PHE A 466 -10.55 0.81 39.88
N LEU A 467 -11.54 0.94 38.99
CA LEU A 467 -11.57 0.21 37.71
C LEU A 467 -10.64 0.86 36.65
N GLY A 468 -10.15 2.09 36.91
CA GLY A 468 -9.37 2.83 35.90
C GLY A 468 -10.25 3.59 34.92
N THR A 469 -9.95 3.47 33.63
CA THR A 469 -10.80 4.01 32.56
C THR A 469 -11.41 2.84 31.78
N LEU A 470 -12.73 2.82 31.68
CA LEU A 470 -13.48 1.79 30.97
C LEU A 470 -14.52 2.45 30.08
N SER A 471 -14.54 2.09 28.80
CA SER A 471 -15.59 2.51 27.85
C SER A 471 -16.15 1.30 27.10
N ALA A 472 -17.43 1.40 26.77
CA ALA A 472 -18.12 0.47 25.87
C ALA A 472 -18.41 1.19 24.55
N ASN A 473 -18.21 0.51 23.43
CA ASN A 473 -18.59 1.02 22.13
C ASN A 473 -19.56 0.09 21.42
N THR A 474 -20.38 0.66 20.56
CA THR A 474 -21.23 -0.08 19.63
C THR A 474 -21.24 0.61 18.28
N ASN A 475 -21.27 -0.18 17.22
CA ASN A 475 -21.34 0.26 15.85
C ASN A 475 -22.51 -0.46 15.16
N LEU A 476 -23.36 0.30 14.48
CA LEU A 476 -24.42 -0.19 13.63
C LEU A 476 -24.28 0.48 12.27
N ALA A 477 -24.19 -0.32 11.20
CA ALA A 477 -24.23 0.19 9.84
C ALA A 477 -25.29 -0.57 9.03
N VAL A 478 -25.88 0.13 8.06
CA VAL A 478 -26.83 -0.39 7.09
C VAL A 478 -26.39 0.13 5.73
N ASP A 479 -26.15 -0.79 4.81
CA ASP A 479 -25.74 -0.52 3.43
C ASP A 479 -26.78 -1.16 2.50
N HIS A 480 -27.36 -0.37 1.61
CA HIS A 480 -28.37 -0.83 0.65
C HIS A 480 -27.83 -0.74 -0.77
N TYR A 481 -27.67 -1.90 -1.39
CA TYR A 481 -27.18 -2.08 -2.75
C TYR A 481 -28.35 -2.38 -3.71
N ASN A 482 -28.32 -1.81 -4.91
CA ASN A 482 -29.35 -2.07 -5.92
C ASN A 482 -29.35 -3.52 -6.44
N ASP A 483 -28.21 -4.25 -6.32
CA ASP A 483 -27.99 -5.61 -6.82
C ASP A 483 -27.92 -6.69 -5.72
N PHE A 484 -27.49 -6.34 -4.50
CA PHE A 484 -27.34 -7.27 -3.37
C PHE A 484 -28.33 -7.02 -2.22
N GLY A 485 -29.22 -6.00 -2.34
CA GLY A 485 -30.20 -5.67 -1.30
C GLY A 485 -29.58 -4.97 -0.10
N THR A 486 -30.06 -5.26 1.10
CA THR A 486 -29.65 -4.57 2.33
C THR A 486 -28.79 -5.46 3.20
N GLU A 487 -27.57 -4.98 3.48
CA GLU A 487 -26.61 -5.60 4.37
C GLU A 487 -26.45 -4.79 5.66
N THR A 488 -26.18 -5.48 6.78
CA THR A 488 -26.07 -4.83 8.09
C THR A 488 -24.76 -5.20 8.77
N THR A 489 -24.13 -4.21 9.40
CA THR A 489 -22.96 -4.43 10.25
C THR A 489 -23.33 -4.14 11.69
N LEU A 490 -23.01 -5.05 12.60
CA LEU A 490 -23.13 -4.89 14.04
C LEU A 490 -21.78 -5.15 14.71
N GLY A 491 -21.26 -4.14 15.40
CA GLY A 491 -20.05 -4.24 16.21
C GLY A 491 -20.30 -3.79 17.64
N TYR A 492 -19.64 -4.41 18.59
CA TYR A 492 -19.62 -3.97 19.99
C TYR A 492 -18.29 -4.34 20.64
N GLY A 493 -17.88 -3.53 21.63
CA GLY A 493 -16.59 -3.76 22.29
C GLY A 493 -16.45 -3.02 23.59
N LEU A 494 -15.40 -3.40 24.32
CA LEU A 494 -14.94 -2.77 25.55
C LEU A 494 -13.48 -2.35 25.39
N ASN A 495 -13.19 -1.13 25.82
CA ASN A 495 -11.84 -0.62 25.96
C ASN A 495 -11.57 -0.33 27.44
N TRP A 496 -10.62 -1.05 28.04
CA TRP A 496 -10.33 -0.99 29.45
C TRP A 496 -8.85 -0.68 29.72
N THR A 497 -8.63 0.42 30.42
CA THR A 497 -7.31 0.85 30.90
C THR A 497 -7.31 0.78 32.45
N PRO A 498 -7.08 -0.41 33.03
CA PRO A 498 -7.11 -0.62 34.48
C PRO A 498 -6.03 0.19 35.21
N ARG A 499 -4.92 0.43 34.56
CA ARG A 499 -3.80 1.23 35.05
C ARG A 499 -3.12 1.92 33.88
N GLU A 500 -2.53 3.10 34.15
CA GLU A 500 -1.70 3.80 33.16
C GLU A 500 -0.63 2.86 32.59
N GLY A 501 -0.55 2.76 31.25
CA GLY A 501 0.36 1.89 30.53
C GLY A 501 -0.15 0.46 30.31
N ILE A 502 -1.37 0.08 30.71
CA ILE A 502 -1.99 -1.20 30.36
C ILE A 502 -3.35 -0.91 29.73
N THR A 503 -3.55 -1.39 28.49
CA THR A 503 -4.81 -1.26 27.75
C THR A 503 -5.26 -2.63 27.27
N LEU A 504 -6.52 -2.99 27.53
CA LEU A 504 -7.19 -4.18 27.03
C LEU A 504 -8.34 -3.77 26.15
N ILE A 505 -8.49 -4.45 25.03
CA ILE A 505 -9.58 -4.27 24.08
C ILE A 505 -10.24 -5.63 23.83
N ALA A 506 -11.55 -5.70 23.95
CA ALA A 506 -12.33 -6.87 23.57
C ALA A 506 -13.43 -6.41 22.62
N SER A 507 -13.52 -6.99 21.44
CA SER A 507 -14.54 -6.59 20.45
C SER A 507 -15.01 -7.76 19.61
N THR A 508 -16.26 -7.67 19.17
CA THR A 508 -16.90 -8.56 18.20
C THR A 508 -17.51 -7.71 17.10
N THR A 509 -17.32 -8.13 15.84
CA THR A 509 -17.92 -7.49 14.67
C THR A 509 -18.59 -8.57 13.82
N HIS A 510 -19.80 -8.28 13.36
CA HIS A 510 -20.52 -9.03 12.33
C HIS A 510 -20.72 -8.11 11.15
N ASP A 511 -20.20 -8.46 10.01
CA ASP A 511 -20.28 -7.67 8.79
C ASP A 511 -20.51 -8.55 7.55
N HIS A 512 -20.86 -7.93 6.42
CA HIS A 512 -21.03 -8.58 5.13
C HIS A 512 -20.12 -7.93 4.10
N GLY A 513 -19.60 -8.74 3.18
CA GLY A 513 -18.82 -8.29 2.02
C GLY A 513 -19.53 -8.67 0.74
N ILE A 514 -19.76 -7.71 -0.13
CA ILE A 514 -20.27 -7.97 -1.47
C ILE A 514 -19.13 -8.12 -2.47
N PRO A 515 -19.27 -8.94 -3.53
CA PRO A 515 -18.28 -8.99 -4.60
C PRO A 515 -18.11 -7.63 -5.26
N THR A 516 -16.90 -7.24 -5.63
CA THR A 516 -16.68 -6.02 -6.40
C THR A 516 -17.27 -6.15 -7.81
N VAL A 517 -17.58 -5.01 -8.46
CA VAL A 517 -18.06 -5.03 -9.85
C VAL A 517 -17.06 -5.69 -10.80
N GLN A 518 -15.76 -5.57 -10.53
CA GLN A 518 -14.70 -6.23 -11.29
C GLN A 518 -14.70 -7.75 -11.06
N GLN A 519 -14.95 -8.23 -9.83
CA GLN A 519 -15.06 -9.66 -9.54
C GLN A 519 -16.28 -10.30 -10.22
N LEU A 520 -17.36 -9.54 -10.44
CA LEU A 520 -18.57 -10.00 -11.13
C LEU A 520 -18.44 -9.92 -12.65
N ALA A 521 -17.90 -8.83 -13.18
CA ALA A 521 -18.00 -8.47 -14.61
C ALA A 521 -16.63 -8.23 -15.28
N GLY A 522 -15.51 -8.59 -14.64
CA GLY A 522 -14.17 -8.46 -15.21
C GLY A 522 -14.07 -9.14 -16.58
N PRO A 523 -13.32 -8.57 -17.57
CA PRO A 523 -13.21 -9.15 -18.88
C PRO A 523 -12.58 -10.54 -18.80
N VAL A 524 -13.14 -11.48 -19.55
CA VAL A 524 -12.59 -12.83 -19.62
C VAL A 524 -11.35 -12.81 -20.52
N VAL A 525 -10.20 -13.14 -19.93
CA VAL A 525 -8.91 -13.20 -20.60
C VAL A 525 -8.38 -14.63 -20.52
N THR A 526 -7.94 -15.18 -21.66
CA THR A 526 -7.26 -16.46 -21.70
C THR A 526 -5.80 -16.24 -22.02
N THR A 527 -4.93 -16.74 -21.15
CA THR A 527 -3.48 -16.69 -21.29
C THR A 527 -2.95 -18.07 -21.62
N PRO A 528 -2.39 -18.28 -22.82
CA PRO A 528 -1.82 -19.58 -23.19
C PRO A 528 -0.44 -19.78 -22.55
N GLY A 529 -0.04 -21.06 -22.41
CA GLY A 529 1.31 -21.44 -22.02
C GLY A 529 1.69 -21.14 -20.56
N VAL A 530 0.71 -21.08 -19.67
CA VAL A 530 0.95 -20.90 -18.23
C VAL A 530 1.45 -22.23 -17.64
N PRO A 531 2.65 -22.27 -17.03
CA PRO A 531 3.15 -23.49 -16.41
C PRO A 531 2.40 -23.73 -15.07
N VAL A 532 1.72 -24.86 -14.99
CA VAL A 532 0.95 -25.30 -13.82
C VAL A 532 1.40 -26.69 -13.38
N PHE A 533 1.53 -26.90 -12.07
CA PHE A 533 1.78 -28.23 -11.54
C PHE A 533 0.48 -29.01 -11.45
N ASP A 534 0.37 -30.09 -12.22
CA ASP A 534 -0.77 -31.00 -12.20
C ASP A 534 -0.61 -32.00 -11.06
N TYR A 535 -1.40 -31.85 -10.02
CA TYR A 535 -1.36 -32.72 -8.84
C TYR A 535 -1.86 -34.15 -9.08
N LEU A 536 -2.55 -34.44 -10.20
CA LEU A 536 -2.92 -35.83 -10.55
C LEU A 536 -1.73 -36.57 -11.14
N THR A 537 -1.00 -35.96 -12.05
CA THR A 537 0.11 -36.58 -12.74
C THR A 537 1.47 -36.38 -12.05
N GLY A 538 1.57 -35.37 -11.16
CA GLY A 538 2.83 -34.97 -10.53
C GLY A 538 3.80 -34.27 -11.47
N GLN A 539 3.30 -33.69 -12.58
CA GLN A 539 4.13 -33.05 -13.61
C GLN A 539 3.75 -31.58 -13.78
N THR A 540 4.67 -30.78 -14.28
CA THR A 540 4.37 -29.41 -14.72
C THR A 540 3.93 -29.45 -16.18
N VAL A 541 2.74 -28.91 -16.45
CA VAL A 541 2.16 -28.80 -17.79
C VAL A 541 1.89 -27.33 -18.14
N ASN A 542 1.94 -27.00 -19.43
CA ASN A 542 1.58 -25.68 -19.90
C ASN A 542 0.09 -25.67 -20.29
N VAL A 543 -0.69 -24.87 -19.59
CA VAL A 543 -2.14 -24.80 -19.80
C VAL A 543 -2.56 -23.45 -20.39
N SER A 544 -3.78 -23.41 -20.93
CA SER A 544 -4.50 -22.18 -21.20
C SER A 544 -5.29 -21.78 -19.96
N GLU A 545 -4.85 -20.73 -19.27
CA GLU A 545 -5.51 -20.20 -18.07
C GLU A 545 -6.58 -19.17 -18.46
N THR A 546 -7.82 -19.35 -17.98
CA THR A 546 -8.90 -18.40 -18.14
C THR A 546 -9.16 -17.66 -16.83
N ALA A 547 -8.96 -16.35 -16.84
CA ALA A 547 -9.22 -15.44 -15.73
C ALA A 547 -10.30 -14.41 -16.12
N GLY A 548 -10.94 -13.78 -15.14
CA GLY A 548 -11.96 -12.75 -15.37
C GLY A 548 -12.97 -12.68 -14.23
N GLY A 549 -14.12 -12.02 -14.46
CA GLY A 549 -15.21 -11.93 -13.50
C GLY A 549 -16.06 -13.22 -13.46
N ASN A 550 -16.73 -13.42 -12.33
CA ASN A 550 -17.72 -14.49 -12.14
C ASN A 550 -19.04 -13.87 -11.64
N PRO A 551 -20.07 -13.83 -12.49
CA PRO A 551 -21.37 -13.24 -12.13
C PRO A 551 -22.15 -14.02 -11.06
N ASP A 552 -21.78 -15.27 -10.79
CA ASP A 552 -22.45 -16.15 -9.82
C ASP A 552 -21.97 -15.94 -8.37
N LEU A 553 -21.07 -14.99 -8.13
CA LEU A 553 -20.57 -14.67 -6.80
C LEU A 553 -21.68 -14.11 -5.90
N ARG A 554 -21.69 -14.56 -4.66
CA ARG A 554 -22.63 -14.17 -3.61
C ARG A 554 -21.92 -13.37 -2.53
N ALA A 555 -22.69 -12.53 -1.81
CA ALA A 555 -22.21 -11.83 -0.63
C ALA A 555 -21.70 -12.83 0.42
N ASP A 556 -20.60 -12.43 1.11
CA ASP A 556 -20.10 -13.15 2.27
C ASP A 556 -20.69 -12.62 3.58
N SER A 557 -20.61 -13.41 4.64
CA SER A 557 -20.94 -12.99 6.01
C SER A 557 -19.79 -13.34 6.93
N ARG A 558 -19.24 -12.33 7.61
CA ARG A 558 -18.05 -12.45 8.45
C ARG A 558 -18.35 -12.12 9.91
N ARG A 559 -17.77 -12.92 10.80
CA ARG A 559 -17.69 -12.62 12.23
C ARG A 559 -16.22 -12.59 12.67
N VAL A 560 -15.82 -11.51 13.35
CA VAL A 560 -14.49 -11.34 13.91
C VAL A 560 -14.60 -11.08 15.41
N ASP A 561 -13.94 -11.92 16.23
CA ASP A 561 -13.76 -11.72 17.67
C ASP A 561 -12.29 -11.37 17.93
N LYS A 562 -12.01 -10.29 18.69
CA LYS A 562 -10.67 -9.81 19.04
C LYS A 562 -10.49 -9.64 20.54
N LEU A 563 -9.32 -10.07 21.04
CA LEU A 563 -8.81 -9.71 22.36
C LEU A 563 -7.42 -9.09 22.19
N GLY A 564 -7.28 -7.82 22.54
CA GLY A 564 -6.04 -7.05 22.43
C GLY A 564 -5.51 -6.66 23.79
N LEU A 565 -4.18 -6.72 23.96
CA LEU A 565 -3.45 -6.28 25.15
C LEU A 565 -2.25 -5.45 24.72
N THR A 566 -2.16 -4.22 25.25
CA THR A 566 -1.00 -3.34 25.07
C THR A 566 -0.44 -2.96 26.44
N ILE A 567 0.86 -3.14 26.64
CA ILE A 567 1.57 -2.84 27.89
C ILE A 567 2.73 -1.89 27.60
N LYS A 568 2.80 -0.76 28.30
CA LYS A 568 3.93 0.17 28.36
C LYS A 568 4.49 0.16 29.78
N PRO A 569 5.44 -0.75 30.11
CA PRO A 569 5.83 -1.03 31.49
C PRO A 569 6.61 0.09 32.15
N PHE A 570 7.26 0.96 31.35
CA PHE A 570 8.15 2.00 31.83
C PHE A 570 7.78 3.38 31.26
N LYS A 571 7.80 4.43 32.11
CA LYS A 571 7.58 5.81 31.62
C LYS A 571 8.84 6.43 30.98
N ALA A 572 10.02 5.99 31.40
CA ALA A 572 11.31 6.55 30.98
C ALA A 572 11.90 5.83 29.76
N ILE A 573 11.45 4.61 29.48
CA ILE A 573 11.92 3.74 28.39
C ILE A 573 10.75 3.57 27.44
N ASP A 574 10.94 3.89 26.17
CA ASP A 574 9.93 3.70 25.14
C ASP A 574 9.91 2.22 24.70
N LEU A 575 9.26 1.41 25.53
CA LEU A 575 9.03 -0.02 25.33
C LEU A 575 7.54 -0.28 25.33
N THR A 576 7.03 -0.86 24.25
CA THR A 576 5.64 -1.28 24.08
C THR A 576 5.60 -2.78 23.80
N LEU A 577 4.81 -3.51 24.57
CA LEU A 577 4.47 -4.91 24.33
C LEU A 577 3.03 -4.98 23.89
N SER A 578 2.73 -5.72 22.83
CA SER A 578 1.39 -5.92 22.31
C SER A 578 1.10 -7.40 22.09
N ALA A 579 -0.15 -7.80 22.28
CA ALA A 579 -0.64 -9.15 21.96
C ALA A 579 -2.10 -9.03 21.50
N ASN A 580 -2.42 -9.59 20.33
CA ASN A 580 -3.75 -9.62 19.75
C ASN A 580 -4.11 -11.06 19.41
N TYR A 581 -5.15 -11.58 20.02
CA TYR A 581 -5.79 -12.83 19.61
C TYR A 581 -6.99 -12.49 18.74
N ILE A 582 -7.08 -13.09 17.56
CA ILE A 582 -8.13 -12.88 16.58
C ILE A 582 -8.71 -14.22 16.15
N ARG A 583 -10.03 -14.28 16.12
CA ARG A 583 -10.80 -15.36 15.51
C ARG A 583 -11.72 -14.78 14.45
N SER A 584 -11.55 -15.24 13.22
CA SER A 584 -12.39 -14.87 12.07
C SER A 584 -13.13 -16.09 11.54
N THR A 585 -14.37 -15.92 11.18
CA THR A 585 -15.19 -16.92 10.46
C THR A 585 -15.94 -16.20 9.36
N ILE A 586 -15.74 -16.64 8.10
CA ILE A 586 -16.39 -16.08 6.92
C ILE A 586 -17.23 -17.18 6.28
N ARG A 587 -18.50 -16.94 6.06
CA ARG A 587 -19.40 -17.81 5.28
C ARG A 587 -19.55 -17.23 3.87
N ASN A 588 -19.67 -18.10 2.87
CA ASN A 588 -19.63 -17.74 1.44
C ASN A 588 -18.38 -16.90 1.11
N ALA A 589 -17.22 -17.24 1.67
CA ALA A 589 -16.00 -16.48 1.50
C ALA A 589 -15.66 -16.31 0.02
N ILE A 590 -15.54 -15.06 -0.45
CA ILE A 590 -15.14 -14.74 -1.82
C ILE A 590 -13.63 -14.88 -1.91
N ALA A 591 -13.13 -15.80 -2.74
CA ALA A 591 -11.70 -16.07 -2.86
C ALA A 591 -11.26 -16.28 -4.31
N ALA A 592 -9.95 -16.13 -4.55
CA ALA A 592 -9.33 -16.60 -5.77
C ALA A 592 -9.43 -18.12 -5.88
N PHE A 593 -9.32 -18.64 -7.10
CA PHE A 593 -9.35 -20.09 -7.33
C PHE A 593 -8.20 -20.77 -6.58
N PRO A 594 -8.44 -21.89 -5.86
CA PRO A 594 -7.40 -22.56 -5.06
C PRO A 594 -6.40 -23.33 -5.93
N SER A 595 -5.34 -23.85 -5.32
CA SER A 595 -4.39 -24.74 -5.99
C SER A 595 -5.12 -25.96 -6.60
N PRO A 596 -4.82 -26.35 -7.84
CA PRO A 596 -5.55 -27.38 -8.58
C PRO A 596 -5.20 -28.80 -8.10
N THR A 597 -5.43 -29.07 -6.80
CA THR A 597 -5.27 -30.43 -6.25
C THR A 597 -6.40 -31.36 -6.73
N ALA A 598 -6.19 -32.68 -6.64
CA ALA A 598 -7.21 -33.68 -7.01
C ALA A 598 -8.56 -33.45 -6.29
N ALA A 599 -8.53 -33.02 -5.03
CA ALA A 599 -9.74 -32.70 -4.28
C ALA A 599 -10.48 -31.46 -4.83
N ILE A 600 -9.75 -30.48 -5.35
CA ILE A 600 -10.33 -29.28 -5.98
C ILE A 600 -10.87 -29.60 -7.36
N GLU A 601 -10.15 -30.38 -8.15
CA GLU A 601 -10.64 -30.84 -9.47
C GLU A 601 -11.92 -31.67 -9.34
N LEU A 602 -11.96 -32.57 -8.35
CA LEU A 602 -13.19 -33.33 -8.04
C LEU A 602 -14.36 -32.44 -7.58
N ALA A 603 -14.07 -31.38 -6.83
CA ALA A 603 -15.09 -30.43 -6.34
C ALA A 603 -15.59 -29.48 -7.43
N PHE A 604 -14.78 -29.18 -8.44
CA PHE A 604 -15.08 -28.23 -9.53
C PHE A 604 -14.69 -28.79 -10.90
N PRO A 605 -15.24 -29.96 -11.34
CA PRO A 605 -14.77 -30.61 -12.57
C PRO A 605 -14.95 -29.73 -13.82
N ASP A 606 -15.94 -28.85 -13.87
CA ASP A 606 -16.22 -27.96 -15.00
C ASP A 606 -15.15 -26.85 -15.19
N ARG A 607 -14.25 -26.70 -14.23
CA ARG A 607 -13.16 -25.71 -14.29
C ARG A 607 -11.89 -26.26 -14.94
N PHE A 608 -11.82 -27.56 -15.20
CA PHE A 608 -10.67 -28.25 -15.73
C PHE A 608 -11.02 -28.93 -17.05
N ALA A 609 -10.20 -28.74 -18.07
CA ALA A 609 -10.29 -29.51 -19.30
C ALA A 609 -9.03 -30.35 -19.47
N ARG A 610 -9.26 -31.67 -19.70
CA ARG A 610 -8.17 -32.65 -20.00
C ARG A 610 -8.37 -33.23 -21.39
N ASN A 611 -7.28 -33.54 -22.05
CA ASN A 611 -7.31 -34.26 -23.34
C ASN A 611 -7.68 -35.75 -23.16
N ALA A 612 -7.73 -36.47 -24.24
CA ALA A 612 -8.06 -37.92 -24.24
C ALA A 612 -6.99 -38.78 -23.53
N GLU A 613 -5.77 -38.31 -23.47
CA GLU A 613 -4.62 -38.92 -22.79
C GLU A 613 -4.62 -38.62 -21.26
N GLY A 614 -5.47 -37.68 -20.80
CA GLY A 614 -5.60 -37.29 -19.42
C GLY A 614 -4.74 -36.06 -19.02
N ASP A 615 -4.01 -35.46 -19.96
CA ASP A 615 -3.20 -34.27 -19.69
C ASP A 615 -4.07 -33.05 -19.53
N LEU A 616 -3.73 -32.16 -18.59
CA LEU A 616 -4.44 -30.94 -18.33
C LEU A 616 -4.13 -29.88 -19.41
N GLU A 617 -5.16 -29.43 -20.14
CA GLU A 617 -5.05 -28.43 -21.22
C GLU A 617 -5.50 -27.02 -20.82
N SER A 618 -6.51 -26.92 -19.97
CA SER A 618 -6.97 -25.60 -19.52
C SER A 618 -7.53 -25.60 -18.13
N ILE A 619 -7.44 -24.44 -17.47
CA ILE A 619 -8.00 -24.16 -16.14
C ILE A 619 -8.76 -22.83 -16.17
N ASP A 620 -9.97 -22.81 -15.60
CA ASP A 620 -10.73 -21.60 -15.30
C ASP A 620 -10.49 -21.18 -13.85
N VAL A 621 -9.66 -20.14 -13.65
CA VAL A 621 -9.26 -19.63 -12.34
C VAL A 621 -10.09 -18.43 -11.86
N ARG A 622 -11.25 -18.17 -12.46
CA ARG A 622 -12.14 -17.11 -12.04
C ARG A 622 -12.56 -17.29 -10.56
N PRO A 623 -12.75 -16.20 -9.81
CA PRO A 623 -13.04 -16.24 -8.37
C PRO A 623 -14.34 -17.03 -8.09
N LEU A 624 -14.45 -17.54 -6.87
CA LEU A 624 -15.60 -18.34 -6.41
C LEU A 624 -15.91 -18.08 -4.93
N ASN A 625 -17.07 -18.54 -4.46
CA ASN A 625 -17.40 -18.55 -3.04
C ASN A 625 -17.10 -19.92 -2.44
N PHE A 626 -16.32 -19.93 -1.35
CA PHE A 626 -16.22 -21.09 -0.45
C PHE A 626 -17.35 -21.08 0.58
N ASP A 627 -17.78 -22.25 1.04
CA ASP A 627 -18.85 -22.34 2.06
C ASP A 627 -18.45 -21.63 3.36
N ARG A 628 -17.23 -21.88 3.83
CA ARG A 628 -16.74 -21.28 5.09
C ARG A 628 -15.22 -21.24 5.17
N GLU A 629 -14.70 -20.13 5.60
CA GLU A 629 -13.30 -19.97 6.05
C GLU A 629 -13.28 -19.72 7.56
N THR A 630 -12.33 -20.36 8.28
CA THR A 630 -12.14 -20.14 9.72
C THR A 630 -10.67 -19.96 10.00
N ARG A 631 -10.30 -18.81 10.63
CA ARG A 631 -8.94 -18.48 11.01
C ARG A 631 -8.87 -18.13 12.50
N GLN A 632 -7.81 -18.59 13.16
CA GLN A 632 -7.49 -18.22 14.54
C GLN A 632 -6.00 -17.99 14.67
N GLU A 633 -5.63 -16.83 15.20
CA GLU A 633 -4.24 -16.44 15.32
C GLU A 633 -3.98 -15.63 16.59
N LEU A 634 -2.73 -15.66 17.04
CA LEU A 634 -2.17 -14.79 18.06
C LEU A 634 -0.97 -14.06 17.47
N ARG A 635 -1.07 -12.74 17.38
CA ARG A 635 0.04 -11.87 17.03
C ARG A 635 0.52 -11.12 18.26
N TRP A 636 1.78 -11.31 18.64
CA TRP A 636 2.40 -10.53 19.70
C TRP A 636 3.65 -9.82 19.18
N GLY A 637 4.01 -8.70 19.82
CA GLY A 637 5.14 -7.90 19.39
C GLY A 637 5.77 -7.08 20.51
N VAL A 638 7.01 -6.68 20.25
CA VAL A 638 7.84 -5.85 21.11
C VAL A 638 8.36 -4.69 20.29
N ASN A 639 8.06 -3.46 20.72
CA ASN A 639 8.63 -2.23 20.13
C ASN A 639 9.47 -1.52 21.18
N PHE A 640 10.72 -1.26 20.83
CA PHE A 640 11.67 -0.57 21.69
C PHE A 640 12.36 0.57 20.93
N THR A 641 12.34 1.75 21.51
CA THR A 641 13.04 2.91 20.97
C THR A 641 13.90 3.56 22.04
N GLN A 642 15.18 3.79 21.73
CA GLN A 642 16.12 4.44 22.62
C GLN A 642 16.79 5.64 21.95
N LYS A 643 16.80 6.77 22.67
CA LYS A 643 17.59 7.95 22.31
C LYS A 643 19.05 7.70 22.62
N LEU A 644 19.92 7.86 21.64
CA LEU A 644 21.36 7.77 21.79
C LEU A 644 21.98 9.16 22.03
N LYS A 645 22.98 9.23 22.87
CA LYS A 645 23.74 10.49 23.09
C LYS A 645 24.54 10.84 21.82
N THR A 646 24.56 12.11 21.46
CA THR A 646 25.42 12.57 20.36
C THR A 646 26.89 12.40 20.75
N PRO A 647 27.73 11.76 19.94
CA PRO A 647 29.17 11.67 20.21
C PRO A 647 29.80 13.04 20.40
N GLN A 648 30.68 13.19 21.40
CA GLN A 648 31.30 14.47 21.74
C GLN A 648 32.06 15.08 20.54
N ALA A 649 32.76 14.26 19.77
CA ALA A 649 33.48 14.71 18.56
C ALA A 649 32.51 15.37 17.54
N LEU A 650 31.30 14.87 17.40
CA LEU A 650 30.29 15.46 16.51
C LEU A 650 29.76 16.78 17.07
N VAL A 651 29.55 16.87 18.39
CA VAL A 651 29.15 18.11 19.07
C VAL A 651 30.19 19.19 18.87
N ASP A 652 31.48 18.83 19.04
CA ASP A 652 32.59 19.76 18.91
C ASP A 652 32.76 20.22 17.46
N ALA A 653 32.62 19.32 16.47
CA ALA A 653 32.64 19.66 15.05
C ALA A 653 31.53 20.65 14.67
N TYR A 654 30.30 20.47 15.17
CA TYR A 654 29.18 21.42 14.94
C TYR A 654 29.40 22.74 15.69
N ARG A 655 29.99 22.72 16.89
CA ARG A 655 30.34 23.94 17.63
C ARG A 655 31.36 24.77 16.81
N ALA A 656 32.40 24.14 16.27
CA ALA A 656 33.39 24.79 15.42
C ALA A 656 32.77 25.39 14.15
N LEU A 657 31.84 24.65 13.50
CA LEU A 657 31.10 25.14 12.33
C LEU A 657 30.20 26.34 12.65
N ARG A 658 29.56 26.37 13.83
CA ARG A 658 28.76 27.51 14.31
C ARG A 658 29.63 28.74 14.57
N GLN A 659 30.77 28.55 15.20
CA GLN A 659 31.77 29.62 15.43
C GLN A 659 32.31 30.17 14.11
N ALA A 660 32.48 29.29 13.10
CA ALA A 660 32.92 29.70 11.74
C ALA A 660 31.78 30.37 10.91
N GLY A 661 30.62 30.66 11.49
CA GLY A 661 29.53 31.35 10.80
C GLY A 661 28.79 30.55 9.72
N VAL A 662 29.04 29.23 9.60
CA VAL A 662 28.46 28.40 8.53
C VAL A 662 26.92 28.37 8.55
N PHE A 663 26.31 28.66 9.69
CA PHE A 663 24.83 28.68 9.89
C PHE A 663 24.25 30.08 9.92
N GLN A 664 25.06 31.15 9.70
CA GLN A 664 24.55 32.53 9.57
C GLN A 664 23.90 32.71 8.20
N ARG A 665 22.75 33.41 8.15
CA ARG A 665 22.12 33.78 6.87
C ARG A 665 23.03 34.74 6.10
N PRO A 666 23.30 34.55 4.80
CA PRO A 666 23.80 35.59 3.94
C PRO A 666 22.65 36.62 3.77
N GLY A 667 22.87 37.82 4.26
CA GLY A 667 21.92 38.93 4.06
C GLY A 667 21.47 39.59 5.37
N GLY A 668 22.40 40.11 6.09
CA GLY A 668 22.28 41.18 7.08
C GLY A 668 23.47 42.08 6.87
N ASP A 669 23.47 42.83 5.74
CA ASP A 669 24.41 43.94 5.58
C ASP A 669 24.15 44.96 6.66
N GLY A 670 24.76 44.78 7.82
CA GLY A 670 24.99 45.82 8.82
C GLY A 670 26.04 46.78 8.24
N ALA A 671 25.57 47.81 7.53
CA ALA A 671 26.43 48.95 7.23
C ALA A 671 27.01 49.47 8.53
N GLY A 672 28.24 49.09 8.79
CA GLY A 672 29.06 49.74 9.79
C GLY A 672 29.30 51.16 9.39
N ARG A 673 28.64 52.12 10.01
CA ARG A 673 29.14 53.48 10.08
C ARG A 673 30.10 53.56 11.26
N GLY A 674 31.37 53.63 10.97
CA GLY A 674 32.39 54.10 11.85
C GLY A 674 32.10 55.55 12.23
N GLY A 675 32.03 55.83 13.51
CA GLY A 675 32.03 57.17 14.10
C GLY A 675 33.11 57.18 15.18
N SER A 676 34.23 57.80 14.79
CA SER A 676 35.35 58.09 15.63
C SER A 676 35.02 59.20 16.64
N GLY A 677 35.51 59.07 17.88
CA GLY A 677 36.14 60.10 18.67
C GLY A 677 35.23 60.96 19.53
N GLY A 678 35.56 61.07 20.77
CA GLY A 678 35.14 62.14 21.65
C GLY A 678 35.16 61.78 23.13
N SER A 679 36.36 61.88 23.72
CA SER A 679 36.59 61.92 25.14
C SER A 679 36.09 63.26 25.74
N GLY A 680 35.47 63.21 26.92
CA GLY A 680 35.25 64.35 27.75
C GLY A 680 34.49 64.00 29.01
N PRO A 681 35.07 64.41 30.18
CA PRO A 681 34.61 64.00 31.49
C PRO A 681 33.68 64.96 32.18
N GLY A 682 33.00 64.56 33.20
CA GLY A 682 32.60 65.42 34.25
C GLY A 682 31.12 65.53 34.65
N GLY A 683 30.91 65.32 35.89
CA GLY A 683 29.92 66.10 36.62
C GLY A 683 28.79 65.27 37.25
N GLY A 684 29.03 65.13 38.54
CA GLY A 684 28.12 64.52 39.50
C GLY A 684 26.93 65.37 39.90
N GLY A 685 26.12 64.76 40.70
CA GLY A 685 25.19 65.48 41.56
C GLY A 685 23.83 64.77 41.71
N PRO A 686 23.44 64.77 42.98
CA PRO A 686 22.42 63.80 43.43
C PRO A 686 21.09 64.48 43.70
N GLY A 687 20.10 63.71 43.95
CA GLY A 687 18.92 64.21 44.67
C GLY A 687 17.58 63.55 44.30
N GLY A 688 17.02 62.84 45.21
CA GLY A 688 15.75 63.13 45.83
C GLY A 688 14.61 62.39 45.15
N GLY A 689 14.10 61.35 45.67
CA GLY A 689 13.18 61.28 46.82
C GLY A 689 11.75 61.31 46.43
N GLY A 690 11.01 60.27 46.79
CA GLY A 690 9.63 60.32 47.14
C GLY A 690 8.65 59.48 46.33
N PRO A 691 7.71 58.85 47.04
CA PRO A 691 6.91 57.77 46.55
C PRO A 691 5.48 58.17 46.14
N GLY A 692 4.85 57.44 45.35
CA GLY A 692 3.45 57.69 45.01
C GLY A 692 2.76 56.45 44.46
N GLU A 693 1.85 55.96 45.19
CA GLU A 693 0.96 54.87 45.08
C GLU A 693 0.02 54.88 43.85
N ARG A 694 -0.47 53.64 43.57
CA ARG A 694 -1.78 53.21 43.06
C ARG A 694 -1.94 53.12 41.57
N GLY A 695 -2.18 51.85 41.13
CA GLY A 695 -3.53 51.40 40.81
C GLY A 695 -3.69 50.95 39.38
N GLY A 696 -4.07 49.73 39.17
CA GLY A 696 -5.05 49.37 38.13
C GLY A 696 -4.56 48.61 36.94
N ASP A 697 -4.67 47.32 37.06
CA ASP A 697 -5.51 46.41 36.19
C ASP A 697 -5.19 46.35 34.69
N GLY A 698 -5.06 45.13 34.19
CA GLY A 698 -5.18 44.83 32.75
C GLY A 698 -4.14 43.85 32.22
N GLY A 699 -4.19 42.62 32.67
CA GLY A 699 -3.46 41.51 32.06
C GLY A 699 -3.90 41.22 30.63
N ARG A 700 -2.95 41.13 29.73
CA ARG A 700 -3.05 40.30 28.53
C ARG A 700 -1.69 39.71 28.22
N GLY A 701 -1.53 38.41 28.59
CA GLY A 701 -0.45 37.54 28.15
C GLY A 701 -0.50 37.36 26.66
N GLY A 702 0.43 37.99 25.95
CA GLY A 702 0.70 37.72 24.55
C GLY A 702 1.76 36.65 24.45
N ASP A 703 1.34 35.45 24.17
CA ASP A 703 2.23 34.30 23.84
C ASP A 703 2.80 34.50 22.42
N GLY A 704 3.90 35.22 22.37
CA GLY A 704 4.67 35.51 21.16
C GLY A 704 5.66 34.40 20.84
N GLY A 705 5.17 33.21 20.51
CA GLY A 705 6.01 32.14 19.94
C GLY A 705 6.68 32.54 18.63
N ARG A 706 7.89 33.10 18.70
CA ARG A 706 8.74 33.37 17.55
C ARG A 706 9.13 32.05 16.84
N GLY A 707 8.33 31.64 15.83
CA GLY A 707 8.68 30.61 14.86
C GLY A 707 9.80 31.08 13.94
N GLY A 708 11.05 30.84 14.34
CA GLY A 708 12.21 30.99 13.45
C GLY A 708 12.12 29.93 12.36
N GLY A 709 12.14 30.35 11.08
CA GLY A 709 12.33 29.48 9.94
C GLY A 709 13.65 28.71 10.10
N GLY A 710 13.56 27.45 10.52
CA GLY A 710 14.75 26.64 10.80
C GLY A 710 15.32 26.13 9.50
N GLY A 711 16.46 26.71 9.07
CA GLY A 711 17.34 26.00 8.16
C GLY A 711 17.76 24.68 8.81
N PHE A 712 17.63 23.58 8.09
CA PHE A 712 17.88 22.21 8.55
C PHE A 712 19.31 21.96 9.10
N GLY A 713 20.26 22.85 8.86
CA GLY A 713 21.65 22.69 9.28
C GLY A 713 21.96 22.95 10.76
N GLY A 714 21.10 23.68 11.50
CA GLY A 714 21.48 24.15 12.84
C GLY A 714 20.87 23.41 14.03
N ARG A 715 19.67 22.86 13.90
CA ARG A 715 18.97 22.17 15.00
C ARG A 715 18.91 20.65 14.83
N GLY A 716 18.99 20.11 13.60
CA GLY A 716 18.98 18.67 13.35
C GLY A 716 20.24 17.95 13.88
N ALA A 717 21.37 18.63 13.88
CA ALA A 717 22.66 18.11 14.34
C ALA A 717 22.79 17.93 15.85
N GLN A 718 21.94 18.59 16.64
CA GLN A 718 21.94 18.46 18.11
C GLN A 718 20.99 17.37 18.62
N GLN A 719 20.17 16.77 17.76
CA GLN A 719 19.34 15.64 18.15
C GLN A 719 20.20 14.37 18.12
N GLY A 720 20.32 13.73 19.28
CA GLY A 720 21.03 12.46 19.43
C GLY A 720 20.51 11.40 18.47
N GLY A 721 21.27 10.34 18.27
CA GLY A 721 20.86 9.21 17.44
C GLY A 721 19.64 8.46 18.00
N ARG A 722 19.18 7.48 17.25
CA ARG A 722 18.08 6.58 17.63
C ARG A 722 18.51 5.14 17.41
N LEU A 723 18.15 4.30 18.36
CA LEU A 723 18.07 2.85 18.21
C LEU A 723 16.61 2.44 18.24
N GLN A 724 16.16 1.72 17.23
CA GLN A 724 14.79 1.18 17.10
C GLN A 724 14.89 -0.32 16.92
N VAL A 725 14.06 -1.06 17.65
CA VAL A 725 13.93 -2.51 17.53
C VAL A 725 12.45 -2.85 17.59
N SER A 726 11.94 -3.51 16.56
CA SER A 726 10.58 -4.03 16.50
C SER A 726 10.63 -5.52 16.14
N LEU A 727 9.94 -6.33 16.91
CA LEU A 727 9.81 -7.77 16.67
C LEU A 727 8.35 -8.14 16.79
N TYR A 728 7.82 -8.81 15.77
CA TYR A 728 6.47 -9.37 15.78
C TYR A 728 6.51 -10.85 15.44
N HIS A 729 5.67 -11.63 16.13
CA HIS A 729 5.46 -13.05 15.85
C HIS A 729 3.97 -13.31 15.73
N THR A 730 3.56 -13.89 14.60
CA THR A 730 2.20 -14.37 14.36
C THR A 730 2.21 -15.90 14.42
N TRP A 731 1.31 -16.44 15.22
CA TRP A 731 1.09 -17.88 15.39
C TRP A 731 -0.33 -18.22 15.00
N TYR A 732 -0.49 -19.00 13.93
CA TYR A 732 -1.78 -19.49 13.46
C TYR A 732 -2.11 -20.83 14.16
N PHE A 733 -3.23 -20.86 14.84
CA PHE A 733 -3.76 -22.06 15.51
C PHE A 733 -4.64 -22.89 14.59
N ARG A 734 -5.41 -22.17 13.74
CA ARG A 734 -6.36 -22.73 12.79
C ARG A 734 -6.45 -21.84 11.56
N ASP A 735 -6.46 -22.48 10.38
CA ASP A 735 -6.74 -21.81 9.11
C ASP A 735 -7.29 -22.87 8.13
N ASP A 736 -8.62 -22.98 8.07
CA ASP A 736 -9.30 -24.00 7.28
C ASP A 736 -10.41 -23.40 6.42
N ILE A 737 -10.58 -23.98 5.25
CA ILE A 737 -11.58 -23.62 4.25
C ILE A 737 -12.43 -24.85 3.93
N LEU A 738 -13.72 -24.79 4.23
CA LEU A 738 -14.71 -25.73 3.69
C LEU A 738 -15.09 -25.27 2.30
N VAL A 739 -14.75 -26.07 1.29
CA VAL A 739 -14.89 -25.69 -0.12
C VAL A 739 -16.36 -25.55 -0.51
N GLN A 740 -17.19 -26.56 -0.17
CA GLN A 740 -18.63 -26.58 -0.39
C GLN A 740 -19.31 -27.46 0.66
N PRO A 741 -20.65 -27.34 0.89
CA PRO A 741 -21.36 -28.19 1.84
C PRO A 741 -21.19 -29.67 1.49
N GLY A 742 -20.64 -30.46 2.45
CA GLY A 742 -20.34 -31.89 2.25
C GLY A 742 -19.10 -32.18 1.37
N GLY A 743 -18.41 -31.14 0.90
CA GLY A 743 -17.19 -31.23 0.13
C GLY A 743 -15.92 -31.28 0.98
N PRO A 744 -14.74 -31.19 0.34
CA PRO A 744 -13.47 -31.24 1.06
C PRO A 744 -13.24 -30.00 1.95
N THR A 745 -12.50 -30.22 3.03
CA THR A 745 -11.98 -29.14 3.87
C THR A 745 -10.47 -29.02 3.60
N LEU A 746 -10.03 -27.83 3.20
CA LEU A 746 -8.62 -27.50 3.06
C LEU A 746 -8.10 -26.99 4.40
N ASP A 747 -7.30 -27.78 5.11
CA ASP A 747 -6.54 -27.33 6.27
C ASP A 747 -5.23 -26.70 5.78
N LEU A 748 -5.20 -25.35 5.72
CA LEU A 748 -4.06 -24.62 5.15
C LEU A 748 -2.79 -24.75 6.01
N LEU A 749 -2.91 -25.17 7.26
CA LEU A 749 -1.77 -25.43 8.13
C LEU A 749 -1.20 -26.86 7.97
N ASN A 750 -2.00 -27.79 7.39
CA ASN A 750 -1.66 -29.22 7.33
C ASN A 750 -2.03 -29.84 5.97
N GLY A 751 -1.53 -29.30 4.87
CA GLY A 751 -1.63 -29.91 3.54
C GLY A 751 -2.61 -29.25 2.57
N GLY A 752 -3.47 -28.34 2.99
CA GLY A 752 -4.27 -27.50 2.09
C GLY A 752 -3.46 -26.30 1.60
N ALA A 753 -3.82 -25.78 0.42
CA ALA A 753 -3.23 -24.55 -0.12
C ALA A 753 -4.23 -23.77 -0.97
N THR A 754 -4.03 -22.44 -1.02
CA THR A 754 -4.68 -21.54 -1.95
C THR A 754 -3.62 -20.84 -2.80
N GLY A 755 -3.77 -20.90 -4.14
CA GLY A 755 -2.77 -20.35 -5.07
C GLY A 755 -1.46 -21.17 -5.11
N THR A 756 -0.42 -20.59 -5.67
CA THR A 756 0.88 -21.27 -5.94
C THR A 756 1.88 -21.15 -4.79
N GLY A 757 1.57 -20.38 -3.73
CA GLY A 757 2.50 -20.09 -2.63
C GLY A 757 2.63 -21.18 -1.56
N GLY A 758 1.95 -22.32 -1.74
CA GLY A 758 1.89 -23.37 -0.73
C GLY A 758 0.80 -23.14 0.33
N GLY A 759 0.85 -23.88 1.44
CA GLY A 759 -0.07 -23.73 2.58
C GLY A 759 0.23 -22.47 3.42
N GLN A 760 -0.58 -22.22 4.44
CA GLN A 760 -0.36 -21.14 5.40
C GLN A 760 0.78 -21.51 6.37
N PRO A 761 1.87 -20.71 6.44
CA PRO A 761 2.90 -20.93 7.44
C PRO A 761 2.34 -20.77 8.87
N ARG A 762 2.57 -21.76 9.72
CA ARG A 762 2.07 -21.75 11.11
C ARG A 762 2.70 -20.64 11.95
N HIS A 763 3.94 -20.28 11.66
CA HIS A 763 4.67 -19.22 12.36
C HIS A 763 5.25 -18.24 11.36
N GLN A 764 5.06 -16.94 11.63
CA GLN A 764 5.67 -15.83 10.90
C GLN A 764 6.33 -14.87 11.88
N ILE A 765 7.53 -14.40 11.56
CA ILE A 765 8.30 -13.46 12.38
C ILE A 765 8.70 -12.29 11.51
N ASP A 766 8.43 -11.07 11.98
CA ASP A 766 8.89 -9.82 11.39
C ASP A 766 9.85 -9.12 12.37
N LEU A 767 11.06 -8.79 11.90
CA LEU A 767 12.09 -8.09 12.66
C LEU A 767 12.46 -6.79 11.97
N GLN A 768 12.56 -5.71 12.72
CA GLN A 768 13.06 -4.43 12.25
C GLN A 768 14.10 -3.88 13.21
N LEU A 769 15.25 -3.52 12.69
CA LEU A 769 16.36 -2.89 13.41
C LEU A 769 16.71 -1.58 12.73
N GLY A 770 16.81 -0.50 13.49
CA GLY A 770 17.17 0.82 12.99
C GLY A 770 18.19 1.49 13.89
N LEU A 771 19.28 2.01 13.31
CA LEU A 771 20.29 2.79 14.02
C LEU A 771 20.59 4.06 13.24
N THR A 772 20.45 5.22 13.88
CA THR A 772 20.82 6.50 13.28
C THR A 772 21.69 7.32 14.21
N GLN A 773 22.70 7.97 13.64
CA GLN A 773 23.60 8.86 14.36
C GLN A 773 24.20 9.90 13.41
N GLY A 774 24.07 11.19 13.73
CA GLY A 774 24.76 12.27 13.01
C GLY A 774 24.46 12.36 11.50
N GLY A 775 23.25 12.02 11.07
CA GLY A 775 22.86 12.05 9.66
C GLY A 775 23.26 10.80 8.86
N ILE A 776 23.81 9.78 9.50
CA ILE A 776 24.01 8.45 8.94
C ILE A 776 22.99 7.52 9.59
N GLY A 777 22.33 6.70 8.80
CA GLY A 777 21.40 5.69 9.31
C GLY A 777 21.55 4.38 8.58
N ALA A 778 21.45 3.29 9.36
CA ALA A 778 21.36 1.92 8.87
C ALA A 778 20.07 1.29 9.37
N ARG A 779 19.38 0.58 8.50
CA ARG A 779 18.15 -0.16 8.81
C ARG A 779 18.23 -1.56 8.24
N MET A 780 17.77 -2.52 9.01
CA MET A 780 17.63 -3.91 8.59
C MET A 780 16.20 -4.35 8.88
N THR A 781 15.55 -4.95 7.91
CA THR A 781 14.26 -5.63 8.10
C THR A 781 14.44 -7.10 7.75
N GLY A 782 13.81 -7.97 8.51
CA GLY A 782 13.83 -9.41 8.27
C GLY A 782 12.44 -9.98 8.43
N SER A 783 12.07 -10.91 7.56
CA SER A 783 10.88 -11.74 7.69
C SER A 783 11.29 -13.21 7.66
N TRP A 784 10.64 -14.01 8.46
CA TRP A 784 10.80 -15.45 8.45
C TRP A 784 9.43 -16.13 8.55
N GLN A 785 9.26 -17.19 7.77
CA GLN A 785 8.09 -18.05 7.81
C GLN A 785 8.46 -19.53 7.90
N SER A 786 7.64 -20.31 8.62
CA SER A 786 7.84 -21.75 8.73
C SER A 786 7.54 -22.48 7.41
N ALA A 787 8.11 -23.67 7.25
CA ALA A 787 7.82 -24.55 6.13
C ALA A 787 6.33 -24.97 6.09
N THR A 788 5.84 -25.27 4.87
CA THR A 788 4.48 -25.77 4.63
C THR A 788 4.52 -27.01 3.73
N THR A 789 3.40 -27.73 3.66
CA THR A 789 3.25 -28.89 2.78
C THR A 789 1.91 -28.77 2.05
N VAL A 790 1.86 -29.21 0.81
CA VAL A 790 0.61 -29.36 0.03
C VAL A 790 0.45 -30.83 -0.28
N THR A 791 -0.71 -31.39 0.09
CA THR A 791 -1.04 -32.79 -0.17
C THR A 791 -1.99 -32.90 -1.36
N ALA A 792 -1.63 -33.73 -2.34
CA ALA A 792 -2.39 -33.87 -3.59
C ALA A 792 -3.73 -34.62 -3.40
N GLY A 793 -3.79 -35.52 -2.43
CA GLY A 793 -4.97 -36.36 -2.15
C GLY A 793 -4.63 -37.85 -2.03
N PRO A 794 -5.57 -38.69 -1.57
CA PRO A 794 -5.29 -40.08 -1.26
C PRO A 794 -5.00 -40.98 -2.46
N ASP A 795 -5.48 -40.66 -3.65
CA ASP A 795 -5.38 -41.52 -4.85
C ASP A 795 -4.40 -40.97 -5.90
N THR A 796 -3.51 -40.07 -5.53
CA THR A 796 -2.52 -39.45 -6.42
C THR A 796 -1.15 -40.12 -6.31
N ALA A 797 -0.29 -39.92 -7.32
CA ALA A 797 1.08 -40.40 -7.29
C ALA A 797 1.82 -39.80 -6.07
N ALA A 798 2.72 -40.60 -5.48
CA ALA A 798 3.52 -40.12 -4.32
C ALA A 798 4.33 -38.86 -4.64
N ALA A 799 4.71 -38.65 -5.90
CA ALA A 799 5.40 -37.46 -6.39
C ALA A 799 4.55 -36.17 -6.32
N SER A 800 3.23 -36.25 -6.14
CA SER A 800 2.32 -35.12 -6.20
C SER A 800 2.27 -34.25 -4.92
N ASN A 801 2.80 -34.77 -3.79
CA ASN A 801 2.89 -33.98 -2.56
C ASN A 801 4.08 -33.01 -2.63
N LEU A 802 3.83 -31.73 -2.31
CA LEU A 802 4.84 -30.68 -2.36
C LEU A 802 5.23 -30.20 -0.96
N HIS A 803 6.52 -30.07 -0.72
CA HIS A 803 7.09 -29.50 0.49
C HIS A 803 7.76 -28.17 0.17
N PHE A 804 7.28 -27.11 0.82
CA PHE A 804 7.80 -25.74 0.73
C PHE A 804 8.73 -25.50 1.93
N SER A 805 9.99 -25.15 1.67
CA SER A 805 10.96 -24.88 2.73
C SER A 805 10.55 -23.67 3.58
N SER A 806 11.09 -23.54 4.79
CA SER A 806 11.04 -22.25 5.49
C SER A 806 11.77 -21.18 4.68
N LEU A 807 11.30 -19.93 4.78
CA LEU A 807 11.89 -18.81 4.03
C LEU A 807 12.26 -17.70 5.01
N ALA A 808 13.51 -17.22 4.94
CA ALA A 808 14.00 -16.08 5.68
C ALA A 808 14.52 -15.02 4.68
N VAL A 809 13.91 -13.84 4.65
CA VAL A 809 14.33 -12.73 3.79
C VAL A 809 14.82 -11.58 4.66
N ALA A 810 15.98 -11.02 4.33
CA ALA A 810 16.52 -9.86 5.02
C ALA A 810 16.82 -8.74 4.03
N ASN A 811 16.41 -7.51 4.39
CA ASN A 811 16.66 -6.31 3.61
C ASN A 811 17.53 -5.36 4.42
N PHE A 812 18.40 -4.63 3.74
CA PHE A 812 19.29 -3.66 4.35
C PHE A 812 19.21 -2.32 3.62
N ARG A 813 19.13 -1.23 4.38
CA ARG A 813 19.18 0.13 3.88
C ARG A 813 20.22 0.93 4.64
N LEU A 814 21.10 1.62 3.90
CA LEU A 814 22.04 2.59 4.42
C LEU A 814 21.72 3.95 3.79
N PHE A 815 21.66 5.00 4.58
CA PHE A 815 21.48 6.35 4.06
C PHE A 815 22.39 7.35 4.75
N VAL A 816 22.76 8.40 3.99
CA VAL A 816 23.61 9.48 4.47
C VAL A 816 22.99 10.82 4.06
N ASP A 817 22.62 11.63 5.06
CA ASP A 817 22.25 13.02 4.87
C ASP A 817 23.51 13.85 4.76
N LEU A 818 23.96 14.17 3.54
CA LEU A 818 25.21 14.89 3.27
C LEU A 818 25.22 16.29 3.90
N GLY A 819 24.06 16.95 3.97
CA GLY A 819 23.88 18.23 4.64
C GLY A 819 24.01 18.18 6.16
N GLN A 820 24.10 17.00 6.77
CA GLN A 820 24.35 16.80 8.18
C GLN A 820 25.80 16.36 8.46
N GLN A 821 26.64 16.14 7.44
CA GLN A 821 28.04 15.77 7.63
C GLN A 821 28.91 17.00 7.88
N PRO A 822 29.69 17.07 8.99
CA PRO A 822 30.51 18.24 9.32
C PRO A 822 31.45 18.64 8.20
N ALA A 823 32.01 17.68 7.45
CA ALA A 823 32.91 17.94 6.33
C ALA A 823 32.23 18.58 5.12
N LEU A 824 30.93 18.25 4.88
CA LEU A 824 30.21 18.62 3.66
C LEU A 824 29.22 19.77 3.83
N ILE A 825 28.78 20.07 5.05
CA ILE A 825 27.72 21.06 5.33
C ILE A 825 28.06 22.48 4.86
N ARG A 826 29.35 22.78 4.68
CA ARG A 826 29.84 24.06 4.13
C ARG A 826 29.45 24.23 2.66
N HIS A 827 29.29 23.13 1.93
CA HIS A 827 28.97 23.14 0.51
C HIS A 827 27.47 23.26 0.29
N ARG A 828 27.02 24.24 -0.51
CA ARG A 828 25.58 24.47 -0.78
C ARG A 828 24.93 23.25 -1.45
N TRP A 829 25.65 22.53 -2.31
CA TRP A 829 25.15 21.36 -2.99
C TRP A 829 24.83 20.20 -2.03
N ALA A 830 25.55 20.05 -0.93
CA ALA A 830 25.34 18.96 0.02
C ALA A 830 24.12 19.19 0.94
N ARG A 831 23.70 20.44 1.12
CA ARG A 831 22.58 20.78 2.01
C ARG A 831 21.27 20.26 1.44
N GLY A 832 20.50 19.49 2.21
CA GLY A 832 19.26 18.86 1.77
C GLY A 832 19.46 17.68 0.81
N MET A 833 20.72 17.20 0.64
CA MET A 833 21.03 16.04 -0.19
C MET A 833 21.13 14.78 0.66
N ARG A 834 20.48 13.72 0.22
CA ARG A 834 20.55 12.37 0.80
C ARG A 834 20.93 11.38 -0.28
N VAL A 835 21.84 10.46 0.07
CA VAL A 835 22.17 9.28 -0.71
C VAL A 835 21.67 8.06 0.05
N THR A 836 20.97 7.17 -0.64
CA THR A 836 20.45 5.92 -0.07
C THR A 836 20.94 4.75 -0.91
N LEU A 837 21.44 3.73 -0.23
CA LEU A 837 21.73 2.40 -0.76
C LEU A 837 20.75 1.43 -0.07
N ALA A 838 19.97 0.70 -0.85
CA ALA A 838 19.12 -0.37 -0.36
C ALA A 838 19.49 -1.67 -1.06
N VAL A 839 19.60 -2.74 -0.28
CA VAL A 839 19.79 -4.10 -0.76
C VAL A 839 18.62 -4.93 -0.22
N ASN A 840 17.72 -5.34 -1.11
CA ASN A 840 16.64 -6.26 -0.74
C ASN A 840 17.11 -7.69 -0.92
N ASN A 841 16.59 -8.58 -0.09
CA ASN A 841 16.97 -9.98 -0.05
C ASN A 841 18.50 -10.15 -0.02
N ILE A 842 19.18 -9.52 0.98
CA ILE A 842 20.66 -9.49 1.07
C ILE A 842 21.27 -10.89 1.12
N LEU A 843 20.52 -11.87 1.64
CA LEU A 843 20.95 -13.28 1.74
C LEU A 843 20.73 -14.06 0.44
N ASP A 844 20.03 -13.46 -0.54
CA ASP A 844 19.62 -14.09 -1.80
C ASP A 844 18.86 -15.41 -1.61
N THR A 845 18.03 -15.44 -0.57
CA THR A 845 17.23 -16.63 -0.22
C THR A 845 16.00 -16.71 -1.11
N ARG A 846 15.71 -17.90 -1.61
CA ARG A 846 14.52 -18.21 -2.40
C ARG A 846 13.75 -19.36 -1.78
N GLN A 847 12.45 -19.43 -2.05
CA GLN A 847 11.61 -20.55 -1.66
C GLN A 847 12.04 -21.79 -2.44
N HIS A 848 12.35 -22.89 -1.74
CA HIS A 848 12.61 -24.17 -2.34
C HIS A 848 11.37 -25.06 -2.19
N VAL A 849 10.93 -25.65 -3.29
CA VAL A 849 9.82 -26.60 -3.32
C VAL A 849 10.33 -27.93 -3.81
N ARG A 850 9.97 -28.99 -3.10
CA ARG A 850 10.34 -30.36 -3.40
C ARG A 850 9.11 -31.24 -3.42
N ASP A 851 9.05 -32.15 -4.39
CA ASP A 851 8.09 -33.24 -4.37
C ASP A 851 8.53 -34.37 -3.41
N ALA A 852 7.75 -35.41 -3.27
CA ALA A 852 8.08 -36.53 -2.40
C ALA A 852 9.29 -37.35 -2.88
N THR A 853 9.75 -37.21 -4.12
CA THR A 853 10.98 -37.83 -4.64
C THR A 853 12.21 -36.96 -4.34
N GLY A 854 12.03 -35.74 -3.87
CA GLY A 854 13.08 -34.74 -3.62
C GLY A 854 13.41 -33.89 -4.86
N ALA A 855 12.70 -34.06 -5.98
CA ALA A 855 12.85 -33.21 -7.16
C ALA A 855 12.12 -31.89 -7.02
N THR A 856 12.59 -30.85 -7.73
CA THR A 856 11.89 -29.57 -7.85
C THR A 856 11.00 -29.59 -9.09
N PRO A 857 9.67 -29.43 -8.96
CA PRO A 857 8.81 -29.34 -10.14
C PRO A 857 9.12 -28.08 -10.96
N LEU A 858 9.01 -28.16 -12.30
CA LEU A 858 9.35 -27.05 -13.19
C LEU A 858 8.56 -25.77 -12.89
N ALA A 859 7.29 -25.87 -12.51
CA ALA A 859 6.46 -24.72 -12.12
C ALA A 859 6.87 -24.06 -10.79
N TYR A 860 7.68 -24.75 -9.98
CA TYR A 860 8.10 -24.32 -8.64
C TYR A 860 9.62 -24.10 -8.53
N GLN A 861 10.29 -23.87 -9.66
CA GLN A 861 11.70 -23.49 -9.63
C GLN A 861 11.88 -22.18 -8.83
N PRO A 862 12.95 -22.05 -8.03
CA PRO A 862 13.13 -20.89 -7.14
C PRO A 862 13.05 -19.54 -7.86
N ASP A 863 13.52 -19.47 -9.09
CA ASP A 863 13.51 -18.25 -9.90
C ASP A 863 12.13 -17.89 -10.49
N TYR A 864 11.17 -18.83 -10.55
CA TYR A 864 9.76 -18.50 -10.80
C TYR A 864 9.08 -17.91 -9.57
N LEU A 865 9.43 -18.41 -8.37
CA LEU A 865 8.81 -17.99 -7.11
C LEU A 865 9.34 -16.62 -6.63
N ASP A 866 10.64 -16.35 -6.85
CA ASP A 866 11.26 -15.04 -6.62
C ASP A 866 12.18 -14.68 -7.80
N PRO A 867 11.64 -14.11 -8.88
CA PRO A 867 12.40 -13.84 -10.09
C PRO A 867 13.43 -12.70 -9.91
N LEU A 868 13.27 -11.83 -8.95
CA LEU A 868 14.18 -10.72 -8.72
C LEU A 868 15.37 -11.12 -7.83
N GLY A 869 15.19 -12.04 -6.89
CA GLY A 869 16.22 -12.41 -5.92
C GLY A 869 16.79 -11.21 -5.19
N ARG A 870 18.11 -11.14 -5.06
CA ARG A 870 18.77 -9.98 -4.45
C ARG A 870 18.78 -8.79 -5.40
N THR A 871 18.24 -7.63 -4.93
CA THR A 871 18.26 -6.37 -5.68
C THR A 871 19.08 -5.31 -4.97
N VAL A 872 19.73 -4.46 -5.76
CA VAL A 872 20.48 -3.29 -5.27
C VAL A 872 19.87 -2.04 -5.85
N ARG A 873 19.48 -1.09 -4.98
CA ARG A 873 18.96 0.22 -5.36
C ARG A 873 19.86 1.33 -4.83
N ILE A 874 20.16 2.30 -5.68
CA ILE A 874 20.81 3.54 -5.28
C ILE A 874 19.88 4.70 -5.64
N SER A 875 19.62 5.60 -4.67
CA SER A 875 18.88 6.83 -4.93
C SER A 875 19.62 8.06 -4.41
N LEU A 876 19.46 9.14 -5.14
CA LEU A 876 19.94 10.47 -4.81
C LEU A 876 18.77 11.42 -4.73
N ARG A 877 18.56 11.99 -3.56
CA ARG A 877 17.50 12.95 -3.29
C ARG A 877 18.06 14.31 -2.93
N LYS A 878 17.48 15.35 -3.51
CA LYS A 878 17.84 16.74 -3.23
C LYS A 878 16.61 17.55 -2.84
N LEU A 879 16.65 18.15 -1.68
CA LEU A 879 15.64 19.05 -1.16
C LEU A 879 16.13 20.49 -1.30
N PHE A 880 15.36 21.33 -2.00
CA PHE A 880 15.60 22.76 -2.19
C PHE A 880 14.60 23.54 -1.32
N PHE A 881 15.11 24.48 -0.48
CA PHE A 881 14.33 25.25 0.48
C PHE A 881 14.10 26.69 0.02
#